data_bd64294b1ef1a6d2d3c9bafd982c0987
#
_entry.id   bd64294b1ef1a6d2d3c9bafd982c0987
#
_cell.length_a   1.000
_cell.length_b   1.000
_cell.length_c   1.000
_cell.angle_alpha   90.00
_cell.angle_beta   90.00
_cell.angle_gamma   90.00
#
_symmetry.space_group_name_H-M   'P 1'
#
loop_
_entity.id
_entity.type
_entity.pdbx_description
1 polymer ?
#
loop_
_entity_poly.entity_id
_entity_poly.type
_entity_poly.pdbx_seq_one_letter_code
_entity_poly.pdbx_strand_id
1 'polypeptide(L)'
;MAYRNQQEFIKALEKEGELVRIKTYVDPKLEIAEITDRISKSGNGGKALLFENTGYDFPVLMNAYGSERRMCMALGVKHLNDVAKEIEGLFKLLSSPKENIIDKLKLLPQLGRFASWMPKVKKSIGECQEVIMMKPDITRLPVITCWPKDGGPFVTLPIIHTKDPNTNNRNVGMYRMQVFSERLTGMHWHKHKVSAKHFNEYKKLNKIMPVAVALGGDPVYAYAATAPLPENVDEYMLAGFLRKKKVELVKCISQPDIEVPSDADFIIEGYVDPNDELIWEGPFGDHTGYYSLPDWYPRFHITAITHKKNAVYPATIVGIPPQEDAWLGKATERIFLAPIKMTMVPEIVDMEMPVEGVFHNLVITQIKKEYAGQGQKVMNAMWGAGQMMFNKILVLTASPNPSEGGALESFKITEYEKLAKHVFKNMNPATDIYFSQGPMDVLDHSCSKLGFGGKMCIDGTAKFEEEIDEMYDVRSEMYDVSEILLTGKFSEIKSVNVSLLQKQIPVIIISVEKSKKGHITELHKTICEMKEAEGIKMILYVEHTVDANDLGNALWRFCNNLDPKRDNMLYKAQSSNNRALTTSHIQHQTSNINYFACMGLDGTRKTKELDNFQRDWPNIIVADEKTIKAIDEKWDQLGLGKFIPSPSLKFKEQMYGESAVSLQKI
;
A
#
# COMPACT_ATOMS: atom_id res chain seq x y z
N MET A 1 -13.07 20.33 9.64
CA MET A 1 -12.94 21.76 9.22
C MET A 1 -11.76 21.88 8.28
N ALA A 2 -11.85 22.67 7.22
CA ALA A 2 -10.69 22.95 6.36
C ALA A 2 -9.66 23.79 7.12
N TYR A 3 -8.41 23.40 7.06
CA TYR A 3 -7.31 24.25 7.51
C TYR A 3 -7.04 25.33 6.46
N ARG A 4 -6.58 26.49 6.93
CA ARG A 4 -6.20 27.56 6.01
C ARG A 4 -4.92 27.19 5.25
N ASN A 5 -3.97 26.52 5.95
CA ASN A 5 -2.67 26.13 5.44
C ASN A 5 -2.01 25.12 6.39
N GLN A 6 -0.80 24.67 6.06
CA GLN A 6 -0.03 23.72 6.85
C GLN A 6 0.30 24.21 8.28
N GLN A 7 0.55 25.51 8.44
CA GLN A 7 0.86 26.09 9.75
C GLN A 7 -0.34 25.99 10.72
N GLU A 8 -1.56 26.13 10.20
CA GLU A 8 -2.77 25.93 11.01
C GLU A 8 -2.96 24.46 11.39
N PHE A 9 -2.64 23.53 10.48
CA PHE A 9 -2.66 22.11 10.77
C PHE A 9 -1.61 21.73 11.83
N ILE A 10 -0.38 22.24 11.73
CA ILE A 10 0.68 22.06 12.74
C ILE A 10 0.19 22.53 14.12
N LYS A 11 -0.42 23.71 14.19
CA LYS A 11 -0.99 24.23 15.46
C LYS A 11 -2.11 23.32 15.99
N ALA A 12 -2.92 22.74 15.13
CA ALA A 12 -3.96 21.80 15.52
C ALA A 12 -3.37 20.49 16.07
N LEU A 13 -2.37 19.94 15.39
CA LEU A 13 -1.63 18.76 15.85
C LEU A 13 -0.98 19.01 17.23
N GLU A 14 -0.39 20.16 17.42
CA GLU A 14 0.26 20.57 18.68
C GLU A 14 -0.77 20.71 19.81
N LYS A 15 -1.90 21.36 19.54
CA LYS A 15 -3.01 21.52 20.50
C LYS A 15 -3.58 20.18 20.96
N GLU A 16 -3.68 19.22 20.05
CA GLU A 16 -4.18 17.88 20.32
C GLU A 16 -3.12 16.93 20.92
N GLY A 17 -1.87 17.42 21.10
CA GLY A 17 -0.77 16.62 21.63
C GLY A 17 -0.23 15.58 20.65
N GLU A 18 -0.51 15.75 19.34
CA GLU A 18 -0.11 14.83 18.26
C GLU A 18 1.20 15.25 17.57
N LEU A 19 1.91 16.28 18.08
CA LEU A 19 3.15 16.79 17.48
C LEU A 19 4.23 16.98 18.55
N VAL A 20 5.47 16.67 18.18
CA VAL A 20 6.69 16.98 18.93
C VAL A 20 7.56 17.92 18.12
N ARG A 21 8.06 19.01 18.77
CA ARG A 21 9.05 19.92 18.17
C ARG A 21 10.44 19.48 18.60
N ILE A 22 11.32 19.28 17.61
CA ILE A 22 12.71 18.88 17.81
C ILE A 22 13.59 20.10 17.48
N LYS A 23 14.21 20.67 18.52
CA LYS A 23 15.06 21.88 18.42
C LYS A 23 16.54 21.56 18.25
N THR A 24 16.94 20.37 18.66
CA THR A 24 18.28 19.83 18.47
C THR A 24 18.56 19.68 16.99
N TYR A 25 19.79 19.95 16.57
CA TYR A 25 20.21 19.76 15.18
C TYR A 25 20.07 18.29 14.77
N VAL A 26 19.41 18.09 13.64
CA VAL A 26 19.23 16.78 12.99
C VAL A 26 19.51 16.92 11.50
N ASP A 27 20.40 16.08 10.97
CA ASP A 27 20.77 16.11 9.56
C ASP A 27 19.61 15.56 8.69
N PRO A 28 19.16 16.28 7.65
CA PRO A 28 18.23 15.76 6.67
C PRO A 28 18.72 14.50 5.95
N LYS A 29 20.02 14.28 5.92
CA LYS A 29 20.60 13.07 5.37
C LYS A 29 20.59 11.96 6.42
N LEU A 30 19.66 11.02 6.29
CA LEU A 30 19.49 9.78 7.05
C LEU A 30 18.96 9.95 8.49
N GLU A 31 19.38 10.98 9.26
CA GLU A 31 19.02 11.10 10.68
C GLU A 31 17.53 11.41 10.87
N ILE A 32 16.95 12.33 10.08
CA ILE A 32 15.49 12.62 10.12
C ILE A 32 14.70 11.33 9.82
N ALA A 33 15.15 10.55 8.83
CA ALA A 33 14.48 9.31 8.46
C ALA A 33 14.55 8.26 9.57
N GLU A 34 15.71 8.05 10.18
CA GLU A 34 15.91 7.11 11.28
C GLU A 34 15.05 7.46 12.50
N ILE A 35 15.00 8.73 12.90
CA ILE A 35 14.13 9.19 14.00
C ILE A 35 12.65 8.93 13.64
N THR A 36 12.27 9.27 12.41
CA THR A 36 10.89 9.09 11.94
C THR A 36 10.50 7.63 11.89
N ASP A 37 11.40 6.73 11.45
CA ASP A 37 11.17 5.27 11.41
C ASP A 37 10.90 4.71 12.82
N ARG A 38 11.68 5.11 13.82
CA ARG A 38 11.45 4.72 15.23
C ARG A 38 10.11 5.19 15.75
N ILE A 39 9.73 6.42 15.44
CA ILE A 39 8.49 7.02 15.94
C ILE A 39 7.27 6.45 15.21
N SER A 40 7.28 6.31 13.89
CA SER A 40 6.15 5.79 13.11
C SER A 40 5.78 4.35 13.48
N LYS A 41 6.78 3.56 13.90
CA LYS A 41 6.60 2.18 14.39
C LYS A 41 6.29 2.06 15.88
N SER A 42 6.32 3.16 16.61
CA SER A 42 5.83 3.17 18.00
C SER A 42 4.28 3.09 18.02
N GLY A 43 3.72 2.73 19.17
CA GLY A 43 2.28 2.48 19.31
C GLY A 43 1.39 3.55 18.65
N ASN A 44 0.40 3.13 17.88
CA ASN A 44 -0.55 3.97 17.13
C ASN A 44 0.09 4.93 16.11
N GLY A 45 1.25 4.57 15.53
CA GLY A 45 1.93 5.39 14.53
C GLY A 45 2.70 6.59 15.10
N GLY A 46 2.96 6.61 16.42
CA GLY A 46 3.70 7.66 17.11
C GLY A 46 3.08 9.05 16.96
N LYS A 47 3.92 10.09 16.99
CA LYS A 47 3.52 11.49 16.80
C LYS A 47 4.07 12.08 15.51
N ALA A 48 3.49 13.17 15.02
CA ALA A 48 4.09 14.03 14.03
C ALA A 48 5.35 14.69 14.61
N LEU A 49 6.36 14.93 13.78
CA LEU A 49 7.64 15.48 14.16
C LEU A 49 7.89 16.77 13.38
N LEU A 50 8.23 17.84 14.09
CA LEU A 50 8.66 19.10 13.48
C LEU A 50 10.12 19.36 13.85
N PHE A 51 11.01 19.12 12.89
CA PHE A 51 12.45 19.40 13.03
C PHE A 51 12.72 20.87 12.73
N GLU A 52 13.01 21.65 13.78
CA GLU A 52 13.20 23.11 13.66
C GLU A 52 14.63 23.49 13.28
N ASN A 53 15.60 22.62 13.51
CA ASN A 53 17.02 22.86 13.24
C ASN A 53 17.61 21.73 12.40
N THR A 54 17.65 21.94 11.09
CA THR A 54 18.14 20.97 10.10
C THR A 54 19.38 21.49 9.34
N GLY A 55 19.90 22.66 9.75
CA GLY A 55 20.96 23.37 9.02
C GLY A 55 20.47 24.14 7.79
N TYR A 56 19.17 24.17 7.56
CA TYR A 56 18.51 24.92 6.50
C TYR A 56 17.58 25.99 7.09
N ASP A 57 17.14 26.94 6.25
CA ASP A 57 16.23 28.02 6.65
C ASP A 57 14.81 27.58 6.96
N PHE A 58 14.45 26.34 6.65
CA PHE A 58 13.09 25.82 6.74
C PHE A 58 13.01 24.62 7.67
N PRO A 59 12.04 24.60 8.61
CA PRO A 59 11.73 23.41 9.40
C PRO A 59 11.20 22.27 8.51
N VAL A 60 11.39 21.02 8.95
CA VAL A 60 10.87 19.80 8.28
C VAL A 60 9.74 19.18 9.11
N LEU A 61 8.58 18.97 8.47
CA LEU A 61 7.45 18.26 9.07
C LEU A 61 7.41 16.82 8.56
N MET A 62 7.44 15.86 9.51
CA MET A 62 7.41 14.43 9.23
C MET A 62 6.26 13.75 9.94
N ASN A 63 5.83 12.61 9.42
CA ASN A 63 4.82 11.74 10.04
C ASN A 63 3.50 12.47 10.36
N ALA A 64 3.14 13.45 9.53
CA ALA A 64 1.97 14.31 9.74
C ALA A 64 0.63 13.56 9.62
N TYR A 65 0.60 12.46 8.84
CA TYR A 65 -0.56 11.60 8.58
C TYR A 65 -0.47 10.24 9.25
N GLY A 66 0.60 9.94 9.99
CA GLY A 66 1.01 8.62 10.46
C GLY A 66 0.18 8.02 11.60
N SER A 67 -1.11 8.35 11.74
CA SER A 67 -2.08 7.66 12.61
C SER A 67 -3.50 7.88 12.10
N GLU A 68 -4.44 6.99 12.49
CA GLU A 68 -5.86 7.19 12.18
C GLU A 68 -6.35 8.55 12.66
N ARG A 69 -5.95 8.95 13.89
CA ARG A 69 -6.34 10.24 14.47
C ARG A 69 -5.85 11.42 13.63
N ARG A 70 -4.57 11.45 13.24
CA ARG A 70 -4.02 12.53 12.44
C ARG A 70 -4.60 12.55 11.02
N MET A 71 -4.85 11.37 10.45
CA MET A 71 -5.52 11.26 9.15
C MET A 71 -6.96 11.78 9.23
N CYS A 72 -7.72 11.43 10.28
CA CYS A 72 -9.06 11.98 10.54
C CYS A 72 -9.02 13.50 10.74
N MET A 73 -8.02 14.03 11.45
CA MET A 73 -7.81 15.48 11.59
C MET A 73 -7.56 16.13 10.23
N ALA A 74 -6.67 15.58 9.41
CA ALA A 74 -6.37 16.09 8.07
C ALA A 74 -7.63 16.12 7.17
N LEU A 75 -8.46 15.08 7.22
CA LEU A 75 -9.72 14.98 6.45
C LEU A 75 -10.89 15.76 7.08
N GLY A 76 -10.76 16.24 8.33
CA GLY A 76 -11.80 16.95 9.05
C GLY A 76 -13.00 16.10 9.45
N VAL A 77 -12.79 14.80 9.70
CA VAL A 77 -13.80 13.80 10.09
C VAL A 77 -13.49 13.20 11.47
N LYS A 78 -14.46 12.51 12.06
CA LYS A 78 -14.26 11.79 13.33
C LYS A 78 -13.72 10.37 13.11
N HIS A 79 -14.19 9.72 12.05
CA HIS A 79 -13.78 8.38 11.62
C HIS A 79 -13.60 8.36 10.11
N LEU A 80 -12.67 7.58 9.60
CA LEU A 80 -12.42 7.48 8.14
C LEU A 80 -13.68 7.03 7.37
N ASN A 81 -14.48 6.15 7.96
CA ASN A 81 -15.75 5.70 7.37
C ASN A 81 -16.82 6.80 7.22
N ASP A 82 -16.67 7.96 7.85
CA ASP A 82 -17.64 9.05 7.70
C ASP A 82 -17.61 9.63 6.29
N VAL A 83 -16.44 9.62 5.63
CA VAL A 83 -16.30 10.02 4.22
C VAL A 83 -17.07 9.08 3.30
N ALA A 84 -16.92 7.76 3.49
CA ALA A 84 -17.65 6.76 2.70
C ALA A 84 -19.18 6.93 2.83
N LYS A 85 -19.68 7.10 4.06
CA LYS A 85 -21.12 7.34 4.32
C LYS A 85 -21.63 8.61 3.61
N GLU A 86 -20.81 9.66 3.60
CA GLU A 86 -21.18 10.89 2.90
C GLU A 86 -21.25 10.69 1.38
N ILE A 87 -20.28 9.97 0.80
CA ILE A 87 -20.28 9.60 -0.62
C ILE A 87 -21.51 8.76 -0.95
N GLU A 88 -21.82 7.72 -0.16
CA GLU A 88 -23.05 6.91 -0.34
C GLU A 88 -24.32 7.77 -0.27
N GLY A 89 -24.38 8.70 0.69
CA GLY A 89 -25.51 9.63 0.82
C GLY A 89 -25.71 10.51 -0.42
N LEU A 90 -24.62 11.04 -0.99
CA LEU A 90 -24.64 11.83 -2.21
C LEU A 90 -25.12 11.03 -3.42
N PHE A 91 -24.62 9.82 -3.59
CA PHE A 91 -25.05 8.95 -4.68
C PHE A 91 -26.52 8.54 -4.57
N LYS A 92 -26.98 8.14 -3.38
CA LYS A 92 -28.42 7.87 -3.14
C LYS A 92 -29.29 9.05 -3.50
N LEU A 93 -28.86 10.27 -3.13
CA LEU A 93 -29.57 11.49 -3.47
C LEU A 93 -29.63 11.72 -4.99
N LEU A 94 -28.53 11.48 -5.71
CA LEU A 94 -28.45 11.70 -7.17
C LEU A 94 -29.20 10.63 -7.95
N SER A 95 -29.15 9.38 -7.51
CA SER A 95 -29.78 8.24 -8.18
C SER A 95 -31.27 8.07 -7.88
N SER A 96 -31.80 8.74 -6.84
CA SER A 96 -33.24 8.65 -6.50
C SER A 96 -34.10 9.22 -7.61
N PRO A 97 -35.20 8.52 -8.04
CA PRO A 97 -36.15 9.03 -9.02
C PRO A 97 -36.72 10.40 -8.58
N LYS A 98 -36.81 11.34 -9.51
CA LYS A 98 -37.35 12.70 -9.27
C LYS A 98 -38.67 12.86 -10.02
N GLU A 99 -39.76 12.47 -9.38
CA GLU A 99 -41.10 12.48 -10.01
C GLU A 99 -41.73 13.87 -10.02
N ASN A 100 -41.38 14.76 -9.08
CA ASN A 100 -42.00 16.05 -8.90
C ASN A 100 -41.04 17.23 -9.04
N ILE A 101 -41.55 18.42 -9.42
CA ILE A 101 -40.82 19.70 -9.47
C ILE A 101 -40.22 20.06 -8.10
N ILE A 102 -40.92 19.74 -7.01
CA ILE A 102 -40.48 19.98 -5.64
C ILE A 102 -39.20 19.20 -5.33
N ASP A 103 -39.09 17.96 -5.82
CA ASP A 103 -37.89 17.14 -5.60
C ASP A 103 -36.68 17.61 -6.41
N LYS A 104 -36.95 18.20 -7.61
CA LYS A 104 -35.92 18.90 -8.40
C LYS A 104 -35.44 20.18 -7.71
N LEU A 105 -36.35 20.94 -7.08
CA LEU A 105 -36.00 22.13 -6.30
C LEU A 105 -35.19 21.82 -5.05
N LYS A 106 -35.40 20.65 -4.40
CA LYS A 106 -34.59 20.17 -3.27
C LYS A 106 -33.14 19.83 -3.66
N LEU A 107 -32.84 19.66 -4.97
CA LEU A 107 -31.49 19.47 -5.46
C LEU A 107 -30.68 20.77 -5.58
N LEU A 108 -31.32 21.93 -5.70
CA LEU A 108 -30.64 23.22 -5.87
C LEU A 108 -29.61 23.54 -4.76
N PRO A 109 -29.91 23.34 -3.45
CA PRO A 109 -28.94 23.53 -2.41
C PRO A 109 -27.74 22.57 -2.54
N GLN A 110 -27.98 21.34 -3.02
CA GLN A 110 -26.93 20.34 -3.22
C GLN A 110 -26.03 20.70 -4.39
N LEU A 111 -26.61 21.15 -5.51
CA LEU A 111 -25.85 21.69 -6.64
C LEU A 111 -25.00 22.89 -6.22
N GLY A 112 -25.55 23.77 -5.36
CA GLY A 112 -24.79 24.86 -4.75
C GLY A 112 -23.61 24.37 -3.89
N ARG A 113 -23.79 23.28 -3.14
CA ARG A 113 -22.68 22.62 -2.39
C ARG A 113 -21.63 22.05 -3.33
N PHE A 114 -22.02 21.35 -4.41
CA PHE A 114 -21.05 20.86 -5.42
C PHE A 114 -20.25 22.01 -6.04
N ALA A 115 -20.93 23.09 -6.43
CA ALA A 115 -20.27 24.28 -6.96
C ALA A 115 -19.29 24.93 -5.95
N SER A 116 -19.57 24.79 -4.64
CA SER A 116 -18.70 25.30 -3.58
C SER A 116 -17.40 24.50 -3.40
N TRP A 117 -17.30 23.29 -3.95
CA TRP A 117 -16.10 22.44 -3.89
C TRP A 117 -15.18 22.62 -5.11
N MET A 118 -15.71 23.14 -6.20
CA MET A 118 -14.94 23.36 -7.43
C MET A 118 -13.76 24.32 -7.17
N PRO A 119 -12.56 23.99 -7.64
CA PRO A 119 -11.38 24.86 -7.48
C PRO A 119 -11.61 26.21 -8.16
N LYS A 120 -11.04 27.26 -7.60
CA LYS A 120 -11.17 28.63 -8.13
C LYS A 120 -9.80 29.27 -8.31
N VAL A 121 -9.51 29.71 -9.53
CA VAL A 121 -8.30 30.48 -9.83
C VAL A 121 -8.50 31.94 -9.39
N LYS A 122 -7.59 32.43 -8.56
CA LYS A 122 -7.54 33.85 -8.10
C LYS A 122 -6.73 34.70 -9.08
N LYS A 123 -7.06 35.97 -9.18
CA LYS A 123 -6.26 36.93 -9.93
C LYS A 123 -5.14 37.57 -9.10
N SER A 124 -5.22 37.45 -7.78
CA SER A 124 -4.22 37.98 -6.84
C SER A 124 -3.06 37.00 -6.65
N ILE A 125 -1.93 37.48 -6.19
CA ILE A 125 -0.77 36.72 -5.73
C ILE A 125 -1.21 35.79 -4.57
N GLY A 126 -0.69 34.55 -4.53
CA GLY A 126 -0.89 33.59 -3.46
C GLY A 126 0.11 33.73 -2.31
N GLU A 127 -0.23 33.18 -1.13
CA GLU A 127 0.73 33.09 -0.02
C GLU A 127 1.99 32.32 -0.45
N CYS A 128 1.84 31.30 -1.30
CA CYS A 128 2.95 30.52 -1.88
C CYS A 128 3.92 31.34 -2.74
N GLN A 129 3.57 32.57 -3.10
CA GLN A 129 4.36 33.48 -3.94
C GLN A 129 4.91 34.70 -3.18
N GLU A 130 4.87 34.68 -1.83
CA GLU A 130 5.37 35.79 -1.00
C GLU A 130 6.87 36.04 -1.18
N VAL A 131 7.62 34.99 -1.43
CA VAL A 131 9.08 35.04 -1.67
C VAL A 131 9.37 34.32 -2.98
N ILE A 132 10.15 34.98 -3.84
CA ILE A 132 10.62 34.40 -5.12
C ILE A 132 12.14 34.24 -4.99
N MET A 133 12.64 33.03 -5.17
CA MET A 133 14.08 32.80 -5.26
C MET A 133 14.59 33.39 -6.56
N MET A 134 15.40 34.45 -6.48
CA MET A 134 15.96 35.14 -7.66
C MET A 134 16.81 34.23 -8.55
N LYS A 135 17.45 33.22 -7.95
CA LYS A 135 18.09 32.09 -8.62
C LYS A 135 17.49 30.82 -8.03
N PRO A 136 16.64 30.11 -8.77
CA PRO A 136 16.04 28.89 -8.24
C PRO A 136 17.12 27.84 -7.97
N ASP A 137 17.12 27.34 -6.74
CA ASP A 137 18.08 26.37 -6.24
C ASP A 137 17.36 25.44 -5.24
N ILE A 138 17.02 24.24 -5.68
CA ILE A 138 16.33 23.24 -4.86
C ILE A 138 17.22 22.69 -3.74
N THR A 139 18.54 22.78 -3.86
CA THR A 139 19.48 22.30 -2.84
C THR A 139 19.49 23.18 -1.58
N ARG A 140 18.85 24.35 -1.63
CA ARG A 140 18.60 25.21 -0.45
C ARG A 140 17.38 24.78 0.37
N LEU A 141 16.60 23.81 -0.12
CA LEU A 141 15.52 23.20 0.64
C LEU A 141 16.04 21.99 1.40
N PRO A 142 15.50 21.66 2.59
CA PRO A 142 15.91 20.51 3.38
C PRO A 142 15.37 19.20 2.79
N VAL A 143 15.74 18.92 1.53
CA VAL A 143 15.37 17.68 0.84
C VAL A 143 16.07 16.51 1.50
N ILE A 144 15.30 15.52 1.94
CA ILE A 144 15.84 14.42 2.75
C ILE A 144 16.44 13.29 1.89
N THR A 145 17.49 12.64 2.41
CA THR A 145 17.92 11.31 1.98
C THR A 145 17.41 10.32 3.01
N CYS A 146 16.53 9.38 2.61
CA CYS A 146 15.82 8.53 3.55
C CYS A 146 16.66 7.34 4.00
N TRP A 147 17.32 6.66 3.06
CA TRP A 147 17.97 5.38 3.33
C TRP A 147 19.39 5.32 2.78
N PRO A 148 20.25 4.45 3.36
CA PRO A 148 21.69 4.45 3.04
C PRO A 148 22.05 4.15 1.59
N LYS A 149 21.17 3.45 0.86
CA LYS A 149 21.40 3.06 -0.55
C LYS A 149 20.58 3.89 -1.52
N ASP A 150 19.87 4.94 -1.05
CA ASP A 150 19.20 5.88 -1.94
C ASP A 150 20.20 6.57 -2.86
N GLY A 151 19.80 6.80 -4.11
CA GLY A 151 20.63 7.46 -5.13
C GLY A 151 20.96 8.93 -4.83
N GLY A 152 20.40 9.49 -3.77
CA GLY A 152 20.59 10.88 -3.33
C GLY A 152 19.38 11.40 -2.55
N PRO A 153 19.23 12.72 -2.40
CA PRO A 153 18.06 13.31 -1.78
C PRO A 153 16.83 13.25 -2.70
N PHE A 154 15.67 12.99 -2.09
CA PHE A 154 14.39 12.91 -2.79
C PHE A 154 13.34 13.83 -2.18
N VAL A 155 12.57 14.52 -3.03
CA VAL A 155 11.31 15.13 -2.63
C VAL A 155 10.27 14.00 -2.50
N THR A 156 9.73 13.80 -1.29
CA THR A 156 8.95 12.61 -0.94
C THR A 156 7.44 12.85 -0.82
N LEU A 157 7.00 14.10 -0.67
CA LEU A 157 5.57 14.50 -0.67
C LEU A 157 5.26 15.56 -1.74
N PRO A 158 5.72 15.41 -3.00
CA PRO A 158 5.46 16.40 -4.03
C PRO A 158 4.04 16.24 -4.59
N ILE A 159 3.33 17.35 -4.69
CA ILE A 159 2.01 17.46 -5.33
C ILE A 159 2.24 18.00 -6.74
N ILE A 160 2.32 17.12 -7.74
CA ILE A 160 2.76 17.43 -9.10
C ILE A 160 1.55 17.76 -9.99
N HIS A 161 1.61 18.91 -10.64
CA HIS A 161 0.56 19.44 -11.52
C HIS A 161 0.98 19.30 -12.97
N THR A 162 0.16 18.66 -13.75
CA THR A 162 0.30 18.53 -15.21
C THR A 162 -1.03 18.84 -15.89
N LYS A 163 -1.01 19.17 -17.17
CA LYS A 163 -2.22 19.33 -18.00
C LYS A 163 -2.11 18.55 -19.28
N ASP A 164 -3.22 17.98 -19.71
CA ASP A 164 -3.35 17.38 -21.03
C ASP A 164 -3.25 18.47 -22.10
N PRO A 165 -2.35 18.36 -23.10
CA PRO A 165 -2.18 19.40 -24.13
C PRO A 165 -3.36 19.52 -25.10
N ASN A 166 -4.24 18.51 -25.15
CA ASN A 166 -5.37 18.46 -26.09
C ASN A 166 -6.67 18.96 -25.42
N THR A 167 -6.89 18.58 -24.14
CA THR A 167 -8.14 18.89 -23.42
C THR A 167 -7.99 19.98 -22.38
N ASN A 168 -6.75 20.33 -22.00
CA ASN A 168 -6.42 21.24 -20.91
C ASN A 168 -6.88 20.74 -19.52
N ASN A 169 -7.26 19.47 -19.41
CA ASN A 169 -7.62 18.86 -18.15
C ASN A 169 -6.40 18.76 -17.23
N ARG A 170 -6.57 19.20 -15.98
CA ARG A 170 -5.55 19.09 -14.94
C ARG A 170 -5.49 17.67 -14.41
N ASN A 171 -4.28 17.24 -14.07
CA ASN A 171 -4.02 16.11 -13.19
C ASN A 171 -3.11 16.56 -12.05
N VAL A 172 -3.39 16.11 -10.85
CA VAL A 172 -2.57 16.33 -9.67
C VAL A 172 -2.20 14.96 -9.10
N GLY A 173 -0.90 14.65 -9.07
CA GLY A 173 -0.43 13.34 -8.62
C GLY A 173 0.78 13.43 -7.70
N MET A 174 1.00 12.39 -6.89
CA MET A 174 2.17 12.29 -6.04
C MET A 174 3.18 11.33 -6.66
N TYR A 175 4.36 11.86 -7.03
CA TYR A 175 5.46 11.09 -7.64
C TYR A 175 6.78 11.61 -7.10
N ARG A 176 7.58 10.76 -6.45
CA ARG A 176 8.87 11.17 -5.90
C ARG A 176 9.78 11.82 -6.95
N MET A 177 10.70 12.68 -6.51
CA MET A 177 11.63 13.37 -7.39
C MET A 177 13.03 13.32 -6.80
N GLN A 178 13.99 12.67 -7.48
CA GLN A 178 15.40 12.71 -7.10
C GLN A 178 16.02 14.03 -7.50
N VAL A 179 16.76 14.66 -6.57
CA VAL A 179 17.49 15.88 -6.86
C VAL A 179 18.88 15.55 -7.37
N PHE A 180 19.25 16.08 -8.54
CA PHE A 180 20.57 15.89 -9.16
C PHE A 180 21.44 17.13 -9.13
N SER A 181 20.84 18.31 -9.21
CA SER A 181 21.53 19.58 -9.11
C SER A 181 20.59 20.71 -8.68
N GLU A 182 21.09 21.93 -8.58
CA GLU A 182 20.32 23.11 -8.21
C GLU A 182 19.00 23.26 -8.98
N ARG A 183 18.97 22.85 -10.24
CA ARG A 183 17.83 23.04 -11.16
C ARG A 183 17.38 21.79 -11.90
N LEU A 184 17.81 20.61 -11.47
CA LEU A 184 17.49 19.36 -12.16
C LEU A 184 17.03 18.31 -11.17
N THR A 185 15.86 17.71 -11.46
CA THR A 185 15.36 16.50 -10.78
C THR A 185 14.93 15.43 -11.79
N GLY A 186 14.82 14.18 -11.33
CA GLY A 186 14.11 13.13 -12.03
C GLY A 186 12.59 13.30 -11.82
N MET A 187 11.80 12.76 -12.74
CA MET A 187 10.34 12.75 -12.63
C MET A 187 9.85 11.31 -12.71
N HIS A 188 9.57 10.70 -11.56
CA HIS A 188 9.26 9.26 -11.41
C HIS A 188 7.86 8.90 -11.92
N TRP A 189 7.63 8.96 -13.23
CA TRP A 189 6.34 8.66 -13.85
C TRP A 189 6.25 7.23 -14.36
N HIS A 190 5.44 6.42 -13.71
CA HIS A 190 5.13 5.07 -14.17
C HIS A 190 4.13 5.09 -15.34
N LYS A 191 4.23 4.10 -16.24
CA LYS A 191 3.45 4.00 -17.49
C LYS A 191 1.92 4.08 -17.30
N HIS A 192 1.42 3.62 -16.16
CA HIS A 192 -0.02 3.58 -15.87
C HIS A 192 -0.57 4.88 -15.22
N LYS A 193 0.29 5.87 -14.98
CA LYS A 193 -0.11 7.12 -14.33
C LYS A 193 -0.50 8.18 -15.34
N VAL A 194 -1.45 9.06 -14.97
CA VAL A 194 -1.98 10.10 -15.85
C VAL A 194 -0.90 11.08 -16.30
N SER A 195 0.04 11.48 -15.42
CA SER A 195 1.15 12.36 -15.84
C SER A 195 2.04 11.75 -16.91
N ALA A 196 2.26 10.42 -16.89
CA ALA A 196 2.98 9.73 -17.97
C ALA A 196 2.20 9.75 -19.29
N LYS A 197 0.86 9.68 -19.24
CA LYS A 197 0.01 9.84 -20.44
C LYS A 197 0.14 11.26 -20.99
N HIS A 198 0.06 12.30 -20.14
CA HIS A 198 0.26 13.68 -20.56
C HIS A 198 1.63 13.86 -21.21
N PHE A 199 2.71 13.36 -20.60
CA PHE A 199 4.04 13.40 -21.17
C PHE A 199 4.10 12.76 -22.57
N ASN A 200 3.47 11.61 -22.77
CA ASN A 200 3.42 10.95 -24.07
C ASN A 200 2.64 11.77 -25.12
N GLU A 201 1.57 12.49 -24.72
CA GLU A 201 0.86 13.40 -25.63
C GLU A 201 1.72 14.61 -26.02
N TYR A 202 2.45 15.23 -25.06
CA TYR A 202 3.41 16.29 -25.38
C TYR A 202 4.52 15.80 -26.31
N LYS A 203 5.00 14.57 -26.12
CA LYS A 203 5.99 13.91 -27.00
C LYS A 203 5.47 13.76 -28.42
N LYS A 204 4.22 13.31 -28.61
CA LYS A 204 3.58 13.21 -29.95
C LYS A 204 3.46 14.56 -30.62
N LEU A 205 3.22 15.62 -29.86
CA LEU A 205 3.10 16.99 -30.36
C LEU A 205 4.46 17.69 -30.54
N ASN A 206 5.55 17.06 -30.15
CA ASN A 206 6.92 17.64 -30.11
C ASN A 206 6.94 18.99 -29.35
N LYS A 207 6.29 19.05 -28.19
CA LYS A 207 6.19 20.24 -27.34
C LYS A 207 6.77 20.01 -25.95
N ILE A 208 7.36 21.04 -25.39
CA ILE A 208 7.78 21.08 -23.99
C ILE A 208 6.55 21.02 -23.08
N MET A 209 6.59 20.16 -22.05
CA MET A 209 5.53 19.96 -21.09
C MET A 209 5.74 20.86 -19.86
N PRO A 210 4.88 21.87 -19.60
CA PRO A 210 4.95 22.63 -18.35
C PRO A 210 4.53 21.78 -17.17
N VAL A 211 5.25 21.91 -16.04
CA VAL A 211 4.99 21.16 -14.81
C VAL A 211 5.22 22.10 -13.61
N ALA A 212 4.42 21.95 -12.58
CA ALA A 212 4.65 22.59 -11.30
C ALA A 212 4.47 21.60 -10.14
N VAL A 213 5.22 21.80 -9.07
CA VAL A 213 5.21 20.98 -7.87
C VAL A 213 4.86 21.86 -6.68
N ALA A 214 3.80 21.51 -5.97
CA ALA A 214 3.47 22.16 -4.71
C ALA A 214 3.91 21.28 -3.53
N LEU A 215 4.33 21.90 -2.44
CA LEU A 215 4.62 21.26 -1.16
C LEU A 215 3.86 21.97 -0.05
N GLY A 216 3.18 21.22 0.82
CA GLY A 216 2.41 21.79 1.93
C GLY A 216 1.05 22.34 1.52
N GLY A 217 0.58 23.35 2.27
CA GLY A 217 -0.78 23.87 2.16
C GLY A 217 -1.78 23.18 3.08
N ASP A 218 -3.05 23.11 2.68
CA ASP A 218 -4.04 22.30 3.42
C ASP A 218 -3.66 20.80 3.33
N PRO A 219 -3.65 20.06 4.46
CA PRO A 219 -3.20 18.65 4.48
C PRO A 219 -4.00 17.74 3.55
N VAL A 220 -5.22 18.10 3.19
CA VAL A 220 -6.05 17.33 2.23
C VAL A 220 -5.42 17.28 0.83
N TYR A 221 -4.59 18.25 0.45
CA TYR A 221 -3.98 18.26 -0.90
C TYR A 221 -3.04 17.08 -1.12
N ALA A 222 -2.23 16.73 -0.11
CA ALA A 222 -1.36 15.56 -0.19
C ALA A 222 -2.19 14.28 -0.35
N TYR A 223 -3.28 14.12 0.42
CA TYR A 223 -4.17 12.98 0.27
C TYR A 223 -4.83 12.96 -1.13
N ALA A 224 -5.37 14.08 -1.59
CA ALA A 224 -6.04 14.15 -2.89
C ALA A 224 -5.11 13.77 -4.06
N ALA A 225 -3.81 14.13 -3.95
CA ALA A 225 -2.80 13.77 -4.94
C ALA A 225 -2.46 12.26 -4.97
N THR A 226 -2.81 11.50 -3.93
CA THR A 226 -2.65 10.04 -3.89
C THR A 226 -3.93 9.28 -4.28
N ALA A 227 -5.07 9.97 -4.32
CA ALA A 227 -6.37 9.36 -4.50
C ALA A 227 -6.53 8.72 -5.91
N PRO A 228 -7.04 7.47 -6.02
CA PRO A 228 -7.21 6.77 -7.29
C PRO A 228 -8.48 7.24 -8.02
N LEU A 229 -8.54 8.51 -8.40
CA LEU A 229 -9.67 9.07 -9.12
C LEU A 229 -9.74 8.57 -10.57
N PRO A 230 -10.96 8.51 -11.17
CA PRO A 230 -11.09 8.30 -12.60
C PRO A 230 -10.42 9.41 -13.40
N GLU A 231 -9.98 9.08 -14.61
CA GLU A 231 -9.44 10.09 -15.54
C GLU A 231 -10.44 11.24 -15.74
N ASN A 232 -9.92 12.45 -15.85
CA ASN A 232 -10.70 13.69 -16.02
C ASN A 232 -11.52 14.16 -14.80
N VAL A 233 -11.31 13.56 -13.63
CA VAL A 233 -11.82 14.09 -12.36
C VAL A 233 -10.71 14.87 -11.68
N ASP A 234 -10.89 16.18 -11.51
CA ASP A 234 -9.89 17.05 -10.89
C ASP A 234 -9.74 16.71 -9.40
N GLU A 235 -8.52 16.39 -8.97
CA GLU A 235 -8.19 16.05 -7.58
C GLU A 235 -8.52 17.18 -6.60
N TYR A 236 -8.50 18.42 -7.06
CA TYR A 236 -8.93 19.57 -6.24
C TYR A 236 -10.44 19.68 -6.07
N MET A 237 -11.22 19.00 -6.89
CA MET A 237 -12.65 18.81 -6.61
C MET A 237 -12.84 17.85 -5.44
N LEU A 238 -12.08 16.75 -5.40
CA LEU A 238 -12.06 15.84 -4.24
C LEU A 238 -11.57 16.58 -2.99
N ALA A 239 -10.47 17.32 -3.09
CA ALA A 239 -9.98 18.12 -1.97
C ALA A 239 -11.04 19.11 -1.48
N GLY A 240 -11.74 19.78 -2.38
CA GLY A 240 -12.86 20.68 -2.05
C GLY A 240 -14.02 19.98 -1.37
N PHE A 241 -14.37 18.76 -1.82
CA PHE A 241 -15.37 17.92 -1.17
C PHE A 241 -14.93 17.53 0.26
N LEU A 242 -13.73 17.04 0.45
CA LEU A 242 -13.22 16.59 1.76
C LEU A 242 -13.16 17.77 2.76
N ARG A 243 -12.60 18.90 2.36
CA ARG A 243 -12.46 20.09 3.22
C ARG A 243 -13.73 20.94 3.34
N LYS A 244 -14.80 20.63 2.58
CA LYS A 244 -16.06 21.40 2.51
C LYS A 244 -15.87 22.86 2.08
N LYS A 245 -14.81 23.13 1.35
CA LYS A 245 -14.43 24.47 0.90
C LYS A 245 -13.58 24.36 -0.35
N LYS A 246 -13.84 25.20 -1.35
CA LYS A 246 -13.05 25.21 -2.59
C LYS A 246 -11.56 25.40 -2.35
N VAL A 247 -10.75 24.79 -3.20
CA VAL A 247 -9.32 25.06 -3.30
C VAL A 247 -9.13 26.35 -4.08
N GLU A 248 -8.40 27.30 -3.51
CA GLU A 248 -8.03 28.55 -4.18
C GLU A 248 -6.69 28.36 -4.86
N LEU A 249 -6.66 28.56 -6.17
CA LEU A 249 -5.49 28.38 -7.02
C LEU A 249 -4.95 29.73 -7.50
N VAL A 250 -3.65 29.79 -7.77
CA VAL A 250 -2.99 30.91 -8.45
C VAL A 250 -2.19 30.39 -9.64
N LYS A 251 -2.01 31.21 -10.65
CA LYS A 251 -1.14 30.90 -11.78
C LYS A 251 0.31 30.87 -11.34
N CYS A 252 1.08 29.93 -11.87
CA CYS A 252 2.53 29.91 -11.73
C CYS A 252 3.17 31.16 -12.36
N ILE A 253 4.34 31.53 -11.89
CA ILE A 253 5.06 32.73 -12.34
C ILE A 253 5.76 32.47 -13.67
N SER A 254 6.49 31.35 -13.76
CA SER A 254 7.25 30.98 -14.96
C SER A 254 6.50 30.03 -15.88
N GLN A 255 5.43 29.37 -15.40
CA GLN A 255 4.55 28.45 -16.13
C GLN A 255 3.08 28.87 -16.02
N PRO A 256 2.66 29.99 -16.63
CA PRO A 256 1.37 30.63 -16.37
C PRO A 256 0.16 29.79 -16.81
N ASP A 257 0.36 28.72 -17.58
CA ASP A 257 -0.68 27.78 -17.97
C ASP A 257 -0.97 26.74 -16.90
N ILE A 258 -0.15 26.64 -15.84
CA ILE A 258 -0.35 25.78 -14.69
C ILE A 258 -0.84 26.61 -13.50
N GLU A 259 -1.84 26.09 -12.79
CA GLU A 259 -2.33 26.67 -11.55
C GLU A 259 -2.02 25.72 -10.37
N VAL A 260 -1.64 26.33 -9.24
CA VAL A 260 -1.22 25.67 -8.01
C VAL A 260 -1.97 26.22 -6.80
N PRO A 261 -2.06 25.49 -5.66
CA PRO A 261 -2.71 25.99 -4.45
C PRO A 261 -2.07 27.28 -3.95
N SER A 262 -2.90 28.32 -3.73
CA SER A 262 -2.44 29.64 -3.30
C SER A 262 -1.83 29.64 -1.90
N ASP A 263 -2.12 28.61 -1.10
CA ASP A 263 -1.71 28.42 0.29
C ASP A 263 -0.63 27.32 0.47
N ALA A 264 -0.03 26.81 -0.60
CA ALA A 264 1.10 25.89 -0.52
C ALA A 264 2.31 26.57 0.15
N ASP A 265 3.17 25.78 0.79
CA ASP A 265 4.39 26.28 1.44
C ASP A 265 5.46 26.60 0.40
N PHE A 266 5.66 25.71 -0.57
CA PHE A 266 6.59 25.90 -1.69
C PHE A 266 5.91 25.58 -3.01
N ILE A 267 6.33 26.28 -4.06
CA ILE A 267 6.04 25.96 -5.45
C ILE A 267 7.36 25.85 -6.20
N ILE A 268 7.59 24.74 -6.87
CA ILE A 268 8.73 24.51 -7.77
C ILE A 268 8.17 24.43 -9.17
N GLU A 269 8.50 25.38 -10.01
CA GLU A 269 7.99 25.51 -11.38
C GLU A 269 9.06 25.10 -12.38
N GLY A 270 8.64 24.50 -13.48
CA GLY A 270 9.57 24.09 -14.51
C GLY A 270 8.91 23.37 -15.66
N TYR A 271 9.70 22.59 -16.36
CA TYR A 271 9.25 21.86 -17.55
C TYR A 271 9.98 20.53 -17.71
N VAL A 272 9.34 19.65 -18.48
CA VAL A 272 9.94 18.41 -19.01
C VAL A 272 9.99 18.54 -20.52
N ASP A 273 11.20 18.37 -21.11
CA ASP A 273 11.36 18.30 -22.57
C ASP A 273 11.31 16.83 -23.01
N PRO A 274 10.34 16.42 -23.82
CA PRO A 274 10.25 15.04 -24.33
C PRO A 274 11.42 14.64 -25.26
N ASN A 275 12.23 15.59 -25.70
CA ASN A 275 13.39 15.37 -26.54
C ASN A 275 14.69 15.21 -25.74
N ASP A 276 14.66 15.51 -24.44
CA ASP A 276 15.82 15.30 -23.58
C ASP A 276 16.12 13.80 -23.41
N GLU A 277 17.39 13.48 -23.22
CA GLU A 277 17.78 12.17 -22.74
C GLU A 277 17.21 11.95 -21.34
N LEU A 278 16.71 10.73 -21.08
CA LEU A 278 16.26 10.35 -19.75
C LEU A 278 17.43 10.41 -18.75
N ILE A 279 17.10 10.52 -17.48
CA ILE A 279 18.08 10.50 -16.38
C ILE A 279 17.95 9.21 -15.58
N TRP A 280 19.09 8.66 -15.14
CA TRP A 280 19.15 7.45 -14.33
C TRP A 280 18.80 7.78 -12.87
N GLU A 281 17.61 7.44 -12.42
CA GLU A 281 17.08 7.73 -11.09
C GLU A 281 17.10 6.49 -10.20
N GLY A 282 17.42 6.68 -8.94
CA GLY A 282 17.41 5.65 -7.92
C GLY A 282 18.82 5.16 -7.55
N PRO A 283 18.90 4.12 -6.70
CA PRO A 283 17.79 3.42 -6.02
C PRO A 283 17.01 4.33 -5.06
N PHE A 284 15.85 3.88 -4.64
CA PHE A 284 15.05 4.55 -3.61
C PHE A 284 14.43 3.51 -2.69
N GLY A 285 14.56 3.69 -1.37
CA GLY A 285 13.87 2.85 -0.39
C GLY A 285 12.37 3.14 -0.43
N ASP A 286 11.55 2.17 -0.88
CA ASP A 286 10.15 2.40 -1.25
C ASP A 286 9.16 1.71 -0.29
N HIS A 287 7.86 1.96 -0.49
CA HIS A 287 6.76 1.54 0.39
C HIS A 287 6.61 0.02 0.54
N THR A 288 7.18 -0.77 -0.37
CA THR A 288 7.20 -2.23 -0.26
C THR A 288 8.16 -2.73 0.84
N GLY A 289 8.99 -1.86 1.40
CA GLY A 289 10.06 -2.23 2.32
C GLY A 289 11.33 -2.70 1.62
N TYR A 290 11.36 -2.63 0.29
CA TYR A 290 12.49 -2.97 -0.56
C TYR A 290 12.93 -1.74 -1.35
N TYR A 291 14.18 -1.76 -1.83
CA TYR A 291 14.64 -0.71 -2.73
C TYR A 291 13.94 -0.84 -4.09
N SER A 292 13.38 0.26 -4.59
CA SER A 292 13.09 0.43 -6.01
C SER A 292 14.42 0.58 -6.74
N LEU A 293 14.73 -0.37 -7.63
CA LEU A 293 15.99 -0.35 -8.37
C LEU A 293 16.04 0.81 -9.37
N PRO A 294 17.25 1.29 -9.74
CA PRO A 294 17.36 2.43 -10.64
C PRO A 294 16.78 2.14 -12.03
N ASP A 295 16.17 3.17 -12.62
CA ASP A 295 15.65 3.11 -14.00
C ASP A 295 15.69 4.51 -14.64
N TRP A 296 15.33 4.59 -15.93
CA TRP A 296 15.37 5.81 -16.74
C TRP A 296 14.07 6.60 -16.65
N TYR A 297 14.16 7.89 -16.23
CA TYR A 297 13.00 8.78 -16.07
C TYR A 297 13.23 10.12 -16.78
N PRO A 298 12.15 10.86 -17.11
CA PRO A 298 12.24 12.21 -17.67
C PRO A 298 12.95 13.18 -16.73
N ARG A 299 13.67 14.15 -17.32
CA ARG A 299 14.31 15.26 -16.61
C ARG A 299 13.31 16.37 -16.37
N PHE A 300 13.27 16.90 -15.16
CA PHE A 300 12.50 18.10 -14.82
C PHE A 300 13.44 19.26 -14.57
N HIS A 301 13.33 20.28 -15.41
CA HIS A 301 14.14 21.50 -15.38
C HIS A 301 13.42 22.59 -14.60
N ILE A 302 14.03 23.05 -13.51
CA ILE A 302 13.47 24.06 -12.61
C ILE A 302 13.73 25.46 -13.15
N THR A 303 12.64 26.24 -13.32
CA THR A 303 12.68 27.62 -13.83
C THR A 303 12.40 28.66 -12.75
N ALA A 304 11.62 28.32 -11.72
CA ALA A 304 11.35 29.18 -10.57
C ALA A 304 11.08 28.36 -9.30
N ILE A 305 11.41 28.92 -8.16
CA ILE A 305 11.00 28.43 -6.84
C ILE A 305 10.41 29.61 -6.07
N THR A 306 9.20 29.43 -5.55
CA THR A 306 8.55 30.42 -4.69
C THR A 306 8.10 29.77 -3.37
N HIS A 307 7.97 30.56 -2.31
CA HIS A 307 7.55 30.03 -1.03
C HIS A 307 6.93 31.11 -0.12
N LYS A 308 6.25 30.64 0.93
CA LYS A 308 5.83 31.51 2.04
C LYS A 308 7.02 31.99 2.84
N LYS A 309 6.89 33.15 3.50
CA LYS A 309 7.90 33.64 4.44
C LYS A 309 8.16 32.68 5.60
N ASN A 310 7.14 32.01 6.09
CA ASN A 310 7.20 31.05 7.19
C ASN A 310 6.93 29.61 6.70
N ALA A 311 7.45 29.26 5.54
CA ALA A 311 7.28 27.94 4.95
C ALA A 311 7.84 26.84 5.85
N VAL A 312 7.14 25.69 5.86
CA VAL A 312 7.59 24.45 6.49
C VAL A 312 7.67 23.38 5.41
N TYR A 313 8.79 22.70 5.32
CA TYR A 313 9.01 21.65 4.32
C TYR A 313 8.34 20.34 4.75
N PRO A 314 7.29 19.87 4.07
CA PRO A 314 6.70 18.58 4.38
C PRO A 314 7.48 17.46 3.70
N ALA A 315 7.75 16.39 4.43
CA ALA A 315 8.34 15.19 3.88
C ALA A 315 7.76 13.94 4.55
N THR A 316 7.93 12.80 3.93
CA THR A 316 7.58 11.48 4.47
C THR A 316 8.70 10.51 4.21
N ILE A 317 8.74 9.43 4.97
CA ILE A 317 9.49 8.24 4.63
C ILE A 317 8.53 7.09 4.31
N VAL A 318 8.97 6.21 3.46
CA VAL A 318 8.39 4.91 3.21
C VAL A 318 9.45 3.84 3.45
N GLY A 319 9.07 2.60 3.69
CA GLY A 319 10.03 1.55 4.04
C GLY A 319 9.33 0.28 4.49
N ILE A 320 10.01 -0.51 5.32
CA ILE A 320 9.39 -1.70 5.94
C ILE A 320 8.17 -1.24 6.75
N PRO A 321 6.96 -1.80 6.51
CA PRO A 321 5.75 -1.35 7.18
C PRO A 321 5.76 -1.64 8.70
N PRO A 322 4.97 -0.89 9.52
CA PRO A 322 4.15 0.25 9.13
C PRO A 322 4.94 1.56 9.04
N GLN A 323 4.53 2.44 8.11
CA GLN A 323 4.99 3.82 7.99
C GLN A 323 3.78 4.77 7.84
N GLU A 324 4.01 6.05 7.59
CA GLU A 324 2.96 7.06 7.42
C GLU A 324 2.00 6.74 6.27
N ASP A 325 2.49 6.17 5.18
CA ASP A 325 1.75 5.74 3.99
C ASP A 325 0.67 4.68 4.30
N ALA A 326 0.83 3.89 5.38
CA ALA A 326 -0.17 2.96 5.86
C ALA A 326 -1.52 3.65 6.14
N TRP A 327 -1.48 4.84 6.68
CA TRP A 327 -2.69 5.59 7.03
C TRP A 327 -3.31 6.33 5.84
N LEU A 328 -2.49 6.76 4.88
CA LEU A 328 -2.95 7.25 3.59
C LEU A 328 -3.65 6.12 2.79
N GLY A 329 -3.05 4.92 2.80
CA GLY A 329 -3.63 3.70 2.22
C GLY A 329 -4.95 3.32 2.90
N LYS A 330 -5.02 3.36 4.24
CA LYS A 330 -6.24 3.08 5.00
C LYS A 330 -7.35 4.09 4.70
N ALA A 331 -7.03 5.37 4.58
CA ALA A 331 -8.01 6.38 4.16
C ALA A 331 -8.53 6.11 2.74
N THR A 332 -7.65 5.72 1.82
CA THR A 332 -8.02 5.35 0.44
C THR A 332 -8.94 4.13 0.43
N GLU A 333 -8.61 3.08 1.18
CA GLU A 333 -9.45 1.90 1.36
C GLU A 333 -10.87 2.27 1.79
N ARG A 334 -11.00 3.08 2.84
CA ARG A 334 -12.31 3.47 3.38
C ARG A 334 -13.09 4.38 2.43
N ILE A 335 -12.45 5.36 1.81
CA ILE A 335 -13.10 6.33 0.93
C ILE A 335 -13.55 5.68 -0.39
N PHE A 336 -12.71 4.85 -1.00
CA PHE A 336 -12.99 4.26 -2.32
C PHE A 336 -13.81 2.97 -2.25
N LEU A 337 -14.00 2.38 -1.08
CA LEU A 337 -14.93 1.27 -0.91
C LEU A 337 -16.36 1.65 -1.35
N ALA A 338 -16.84 2.85 -1.01
CA ALA A 338 -18.19 3.30 -1.36
C ALA A 338 -18.43 3.35 -2.89
N PRO A 339 -17.60 4.01 -3.72
CA PRO A 339 -17.74 3.96 -5.18
C PRO A 339 -17.71 2.54 -5.74
N ILE A 340 -16.80 1.67 -5.29
CA ILE A 340 -16.72 0.28 -5.76
C ILE A 340 -18.04 -0.46 -5.49
N LYS A 341 -18.56 -0.37 -4.26
CA LYS A 341 -19.85 -0.97 -3.89
C LYS A 341 -21.00 -0.47 -4.74
N MET A 342 -21.04 0.82 -4.99
CA MET A 342 -22.21 1.43 -5.65
C MET A 342 -22.22 1.26 -7.16
N THR A 343 -21.06 1.13 -7.79
CA THR A 343 -20.96 1.11 -9.25
C THR A 343 -20.57 -0.24 -9.84
N MET A 344 -19.90 -1.11 -9.07
CA MET A 344 -19.32 -2.35 -9.61
C MET A 344 -19.71 -3.62 -8.84
N VAL A 345 -19.62 -3.61 -7.51
CA VAL A 345 -19.73 -4.81 -6.67
C VAL A 345 -20.62 -4.52 -5.45
N PRO A 346 -21.95 -4.45 -5.63
CA PRO A 346 -22.88 -4.05 -4.56
C PRO A 346 -22.94 -5.05 -3.40
N GLU A 347 -22.55 -6.30 -3.61
CA GLU A 347 -22.48 -7.34 -2.59
C GLU A 347 -21.35 -7.17 -1.57
N ILE A 348 -20.36 -6.28 -1.81
CA ILE A 348 -19.31 -6.04 -0.82
C ILE A 348 -19.90 -5.44 0.45
N VAL A 349 -19.64 -6.09 1.57
CA VAL A 349 -19.97 -5.60 2.92
C VAL A 349 -18.86 -4.70 3.41
N ASP A 350 -17.61 -5.21 3.40
CA ASP A 350 -16.43 -4.50 3.86
C ASP A 350 -15.17 -4.97 3.12
N MET A 351 -14.09 -4.19 3.23
CA MET A 351 -12.78 -4.48 2.64
C MET A 351 -11.69 -4.10 3.64
N GLU A 352 -10.60 -4.84 3.65
CA GLU A 352 -9.43 -4.61 4.51
C GLU A 352 -8.16 -4.84 3.70
N MET A 353 -7.24 -3.89 3.78
CA MET A 353 -5.89 -4.00 3.22
C MET A 353 -4.87 -4.00 4.36
N PRO A 354 -4.45 -5.18 4.85
CA PRO A 354 -3.47 -5.29 5.92
C PRO A 354 -2.16 -4.59 5.55
N VAL A 355 -1.54 -3.95 6.54
CA VAL A 355 -0.32 -3.18 6.34
C VAL A 355 0.85 -4.04 5.84
N GLU A 356 0.91 -5.30 6.24
CA GLU A 356 1.90 -6.29 5.80
C GLU A 356 1.77 -6.60 4.29
N GLY A 357 0.59 -6.41 3.73
CA GLY A 357 0.32 -6.51 2.29
C GLY A 357 0.62 -5.24 1.50
N VAL A 358 1.24 -4.24 2.11
CA VAL A 358 1.66 -2.95 1.51
C VAL A 358 0.61 -2.31 0.59
N PHE A 359 -0.66 -2.34 1.03
CA PHE A 359 -1.88 -1.74 0.43
C PHE A 359 -2.35 -2.35 -0.89
N HIS A 360 -1.60 -3.25 -1.51
CA HIS A 360 -2.00 -3.87 -2.78
C HIS A 360 -1.68 -5.35 -2.90
N ASN A 361 -0.68 -5.89 -2.17
CA ASN A 361 -0.33 -7.30 -2.29
C ASN A 361 -1.37 -8.23 -1.65
N LEU A 362 -2.02 -7.78 -0.56
CA LEU A 362 -3.06 -8.55 0.14
C LEU A 362 -4.30 -7.68 0.32
N VAL A 363 -5.43 -8.15 -0.16
CA VAL A 363 -6.74 -7.53 0.03
C VAL A 363 -7.72 -8.57 0.53
N ILE A 364 -8.42 -8.26 1.59
CA ILE A 364 -9.50 -9.09 2.14
C ILE A 364 -10.82 -8.41 1.81
N THR A 365 -11.77 -9.13 1.26
CA THR A 365 -13.08 -8.59 0.88
C THR A 365 -14.19 -9.44 1.47
N GLN A 366 -15.03 -8.84 2.30
CA GLN A 366 -16.19 -9.47 2.88
C GLN A 366 -17.41 -9.19 2.01
N ILE A 367 -18.13 -10.25 1.62
CA ILE A 367 -19.31 -10.14 0.76
C ILE A 367 -20.56 -10.73 1.39
N LYS A 368 -21.71 -10.29 0.92
CA LYS A 368 -22.99 -10.99 1.10
C LYS A 368 -23.15 -11.92 -0.07
N LYS A 369 -22.93 -13.23 0.14
CA LYS A 369 -23.06 -14.25 -0.90
C LYS A 369 -24.49 -14.77 -0.96
N GLU A 370 -25.10 -14.76 -2.13
CA GLU A 370 -26.52 -15.11 -2.34
C GLU A 370 -26.73 -16.23 -3.38
N TYR A 371 -25.70 -16.60 -4.15
CA TYR A 371 -25.78 -17.66 -5.18
C TYR A 371 -24.39 -18.26 -5.48
N ALA A 372 -24.39 -19.44 -6.08
CA ALA A 372 -23.18 -20.14 -6.52
C ALA A 372 -22.41 -19.33 -7.58
N GLY A 373 -21.06 -19.32 -7.50
CA GLY A 373 -20.18 -18.56 -8.42
C GLY A 373 -20.08 -17.07 -8.16
N GLN A 374 -20.76 -16.54 -7.13
CA GLN A 374 -20.68 -15.11 -6.81
C GLN A 374 -19.29 -14.70 -6.33
N GLY A 375 -18.54 -15.60 -5.68
CA GLY A 375 -17.13 -15.36 -5.32
C GLY A 375 -16.27 -15.05 -6.54
N GLN A 376 -16.39 -15.85 -7.62
CA GLN A 376 -15.65 -15.63 -8.87
C GLN A 376 -16.06 -14.33 -9.57
N LYS A 377 -17.36 -13.96 -9.52
CA LYS A 377 -17.81 -12.64 -10.01
C LYS A 377 -17.11 -11.50 -9.29
N VAL A 378 -17.05 -11.55 -7.95
CA VAL A 378 -16.39 -10.51 -7.14
C VAL A 378 -14.89 -10.47 -7.40
N MET A 379 -14.23 -11.62 -7.46
CA MET A 379 -12.81 -11.74 -7.82
C MET A 379 -12.49 -11.00 -9.12
N ASN A 380 -13.22 -11.30 -10.20
CA ASN A 380 -12.97 -10.69 -11.50
C ASN A 380 -13.27 -9.17 -11.50
N ALA A 381 -14.32 -8.75 -10.81
CA ALA A 381 -14.67 -7.34 -10.69
C ALA A 381 -13.62 -6.56 -9.90
N MET A 382 -13.11 -7.09 -8.80
CA MET A 382 -12.05 -6.47 -8.01
C MET A 382 -10.76 -6.30 -8.82
N TRP A 383 -10.31 -7.33 -9.54
CA TRP A 383 -9.12 -7.23 -10.41
C TRP A 383 -9.31 -6.33 -11.63
N GLY A 384 -10.55 -5.97 -11.99
CA GLY A 384 -10.88 -4.99 -13.03
C GLY A 384 -11.12 -3.56 -12.51
N ALA A 385 -11.18 -3.34 -11.21
CA ALA A 385 -11.61 -2.09 -10.59
C ALA A 385 -10.43 -1.11 -10.38
N GLY A 386 -10.13 -0.26 -11.34
CA GLY A 386 -9.16 0.82 -11.18
C GLY A 386 -7.79 0.34 -10.64
N GLN A 387 -7.30 0.92 -9.56
CA GLN A 387 -6.02 0.51 -8.96
C GLN A 387 -6.08 -0.84 -8.22
N MET A 388 -7.27 -1.40 -7.95
CA MET A 388 -7.40 -2.77 -7.46
C MET A 388 -6.84 -3.80 -8.45
N MET A 389 -6.61 -3.42 -9.71
CA MET A 389 -5.90 -4.25 -10.69
C MET A 389 -4.50 -4.67 -10.23
N PHE A 390 -3.87 -3.95 -9.28
CA PHE A 390 -2.57 -4.30 -8.72
C PHE A 390 -2.63 -5.31 -7.59
N ASN A 391 -3.84 -5.66 -7.10
CA ASN A 391 -3.99 -6.65 -6.05
C ASN A 391 -3.45 -8.01 -6.48
N LYS A 392 -2.55 -8.60 -5.67
CA LYS A 392 -1.86 -9.86 -5.91
C LYS A 392 -2.62 -11.04 -5.29
N ILE A 393 -2.96 -10.92 -4.00
CA ILE A 393 -3.62 -11.93 -3.20
C ILE A 393 -4.96 -11.36 -2.73
N LEU A 394 -6.06 -11.92 -3.22
CA LEU A 394 -7.40 -11.59 -2.79
C LEU A 394 -7.95 -12.69 -1.90
N VAL A 395 -8.43 -12.35 -0.73
CA VAL A 395 -9.14 -13.28 0.16
C VAL A 395 -10.61 -12.86 0.22
N LEU A 396 -11.49 -13.73 -0.20
CA LEU A 396 -12.94 -13.54 -0.08
C LEU A 396 -13.45 -14.22 1.17
N THR A 397 -14.35 -13.56 1.89
CA THR A 397 -15.09 -14.11 3.02
C THR A 397 -16.54 -13.67 2.96
N ALA A 398 -17.44 -14.46 3.52
CA ALA A 398 -18.85 -14.09 3.58
C ALA A 398 -19.20 -13.45 4.93
N SER A 399 -20.11 -12.48 4.91
CA SER A 399 -20.82 -12.08 6.11
C SER A 399 -21.74 -13.25 6.53
N PRO A 400 -21.83 -13.59 7.83
CA PRO A 400 -22.76 -14.61 8.29
C PRO A 400 -24.17 -14.30 7.79
N ASN A 401 -24.82 -15.29 7.19
CA ASN A 401 -26.20 -15.12 6.72
C ASN A 401 -27.16 -15.30 7.91
N PRO A 402 -27.97 -14.30 8.30
CA PRO A 402 -28.89 -14.43 9.42
C PRO A 402 -29.95 -15.52 9.26
N SER A 403 -30.17 -16.01 8.04
CA SER A 403 -31.18 -17.04 7.71
C SER A 403 -30.72 -18.50 7.90
N GLU A 404 -29.41 -18.72 8.02
CA GLU A 404 -28.89 -20.04 8.38
C GLU A 404 -28.94 -20.16 9.91
N GLY A 405 -29.89 -20.90 10.44
CA GLY A 405 -30.23 -21.06 11.87
C GLY A 405 -29.13 -21.57 12.82
N GLY A 406 -27.88 -21.29 12.50
CA GLY A 406 -26.72 -21.40 13.37
C GLY A 406 -26.22 -20.01 13.73
N ALA A 407 -26.07 -19.74 15.01
CA ALA A 407 -25.44 -18.52 15.53
C ALA A 407 -23.95 -18.48 15.11
N LEU A 408 -23.67 -18.23 13.83
CA LEU A 408 -22.34 -17.84 13.37
C LEU A 408 -22.06 -16.45 13.95
N GLU A 409 -21.14 -16.36 14.91
CA GLU A 409 -20.72 -15.10 15.48
C GLU A 409 -20.33 -14.13 14.37
N SER A 410 -21.01 -12.99 14.28
CA SER A 410 -20.59 -11.91 13.40
C SER A 410 -19.20 -11.43 13.84
N PHE A 411 -18.25 -11.35 12.93
CA PHE A 411 -16.92 -10.82 13.19
C PHE A 411 -16.64 -9.59 12.31
N LYS A 412 -15.83 -8.68 12.83
CA LYS A 412 -15.31 -7.57 12.02
C LYS A 412 -14.19 -8.11 11.12
N ILE A 413 -14.08 -7.59 9.91
CA ILE A 413 -13.03 -7.97 8.96
C ILE A 413 -11.61 -7.82 9.52
N THR A 414 -11.42 -6.97 10.52
CA THR A 414 -10.15 -6.74 11.24
C THR A 414 -9.90 -7.73 12.39
N GLU A 415 -10.85 -8.60 12.72
CA GLU A 415 -10.65 -9.68 13.70
C GLU A 415 -10.01 -10.89 13.01
N TYR A 416 -8.72 -10.74 12.64
CA TYR A 416 -7.99 -11.65 11.75
C TYR A 416 -8.02 -13.12 12.17
N GLU A 417 -8.03 -13.44 13.46
CA GLU A 417 -8.12 -14.83 13.93
C GLU A 417 -9.48 -15.45 13.58
N LYS A 418 -10.59 -14.75 13.86
CA LYS A 418 -11.93 -15.20 13.53
C LYS A 418 -12.13 -15.29 12.01
N LEU A 419 -11.63 -14.29 11.29
CA LEU A 419 -11.64 -14.26 9.84
C LEU A 419 -10.89 -15.46 9.25
N ALA A 420 -9.68 -15.75 9.71
CA ALA A 420 -8.89 -16.88 9.23
C ALA A 420 -9.58 -18.21 9.51
N LYS A 421 -10.12 -18.41 10.73
CA LYS A 421 -10.92 -19.60 11.04
C LYS A 421 -12.08 -19.78 10.08
N HIS A 422 -12.82 -18.71 9.79
CA HIS A 422 -13.95 -18.73 8.86
C HIS A 422 -13.49 -19.09 7.43
N VAL A 423 -12.46 -18.42 6.92
CA VAL A 423 -11.92 -18.65 5.57
C VAL A 423 -11.47 -20.11 5.42
N PHE A 424 -10.61 -20.59 6.33
CA PHE A 424 -10.05 -21.93 6.23
C PHE A 424 -11.04 -23.05 6.57
N LYS A 425 -12.12 -22.75 7.31
CA LYS A 425 -13.24 -23.67 7.47
C LYS A 425 -13.96 -23.93 6.15
N ASN A 426 -14.19 -22.89 5.36
CA ASN A 426 -15.02 -22.95 4.14
C ASN A 426 -14.21 -23.16 2.85
N MET A 427 -12.87 -23.10 2.90
CA MET A 427 -12.00 -23.22 1.74
C MET A 427 -11.42 -24.61 1.59
N ASN A 428 -11.43 -25.13 0.36
CA ASN A 428 -10.72 -26.31 -0.07
C ASN A 428 -9.54 -25.90 -0.97
N PRO A 429 -8.28 -26.28 -0.66
CA PRO A 429 -7.13 -25.89 -1.47
C PRO A 429 -7.17 -26.33 -2.93
N ALA A 430 -7.90 -27.40 -3.23
CA ALA A 430 -7.97 -27.98 -4.58
C ALA A 430 -8.95 -27.26 -5.52
N THR A 431 -9.99 -26.61 -4.97
CA THR A 431 -11.12 -26.07 -5.73
C THR A 431 -11.34 -24.58 -5.52
N ASP A 432 -10.94 -24.03 -4.37
CA ASP A 432 -11.30 -22.67 -3.94
C ASP A 432 -10.14 -21.67 -3.99
N ILE A 433 -9.03 -22.07 -4.61
CA ILE A 433 -7.91 -21.18 -4.90
C ILE A 433 -7.82 -20.97 -6.41
N TYR A 434 -8.07 -19.74 -6.84
CA TYR A 434 -8.08 -19.36 -8.26
C TYR A 434 -6.82 -18.60 -8.61
N PHE A 435 -6.14 -18.99 -9.69
CA PHE A 435 -4.95 -18.32 -10.20
C PHE A 435 -5.27 -17.55 -11.48
N SER A 436 -4.73 -16.36 -11.58
CA SER A 436 -4.82 -15.51 -12.76
C SER A 436 -3.48 -14.84 -13.05
N GLN A 437 -3.45 -13.94 -14.02
CA GLN A 437 -2.27 -13.16 -14.39
C GLN A 437 -2.73 -11.80 -14.91
N GLY A 438 -2.00 -10.73 -14.55
CA GLY A 438 -2.41 -9.39 -14.98
C GLY A 438 -1.45 -8.30 -14.55
N PRO A 439 -1.90 -7.03 -14.63
CA PRO A 439 -1.11 -5.88 -14.18
C PRO A 439 -0.73 -6.03 -12.70
N MET A 440 0.53 -5.68 -12.41
CA MET A 440 1.09 -5.63 -11.06
C MET A 440 1.74 -4.27 -10.85
N ASP A 441 1.91 -3.88 -9.60
CA ASP A 441 2.68 -2.69 -9.30
C ASP A 441 4.12 -2.84 -9.85
N VAL A 442 4.69 -1.77 -10.35
CA VAL A 442 6.04 -1.81 -10.95
C VAL A 442 7.12 -2.10 -9.90
N LEU A 443 6.82 -1.85 -8.62
CA LEU A 443 7.70 -2.17 -7.49
C LEU A 443 7.58 -3.63 -7.05
N ASP A 444 6.66 -4.39 -7.62
CA ASP A 444 6.59 -5.84 -7.37
C ASP A 444 7.79 -6.54 -8.02
N HIS A 445 8.77 -6.86 -7.17
CA HIS A 445 10.00 -7.52 -7.61
C HIS A 445 9.83 -9.03 -7.81
N SER A 446 8.76 -9.64 -7.27
CA SER A 446 8.52 -11.08 -7.42
C SER A 446 8.13 -11.49 -8.85
N CYS A 447 7.59 -10.56 -9.64
CA CYS A 447 7.18 -10.82 -11.01
C CYS A 447 8.37 -11.10 -11.94
N SER A 448 8.25 -12.09 -12.81
CA SER A 448 9.28 -12.36 -13.85
C SER A 448 9.33 -11.28 -14.92
N LYS A 449 8.26 -10.52 -15.12
CA LYS A 449 8.16 -9.38 -16.06
C LYS A 449 7.75 -8.13 -15.30
N LEU A 450 8.38 -7.01 -15.59
CA LEU A 450 8.08 -5.73 -14.96
C LEU A 450 6.60 -5.34 -15.14
N GLY A 451 5.90 -5.14 -14.03
CA GLY A 451 4.49 -4.73 -14.01
C GLY A 451 3.49 -5.77 -14.50
N PHE A 452 3.90 -7.06 -14.62
CA PHE A 452 3.03 -8.14 -15.04
C PHE A 452 3.37 -9.46 -14.35
N GLY A 453 2.44 -10.02 -13.57
CA GLY A 453 2.69 -11.20 -12.74
C GLY A 453 1.45 -12.00 -12.38
N GLY A 454 1.66 -13.00 -11.52
CA GLY A 454 0.62 -13.89 -11.03
C GLY A 454 -0.30 -13.23 -10.00
N LYS A 455 -1.53 -13.71 -9.96
CA LYS A 455 -2.57 -13.32 -9.00
C LYS A 455 -3.22 -14.56 -8.42
N MET A 456 -3.68 -14.46 -7.19
CA MET A 456 -4.38 -15.54 -6.49
C MET A 456 -5.61 -15.01 -5.77
N CYS A 457 -6.70 -15.76 -5.83
CA CYS A 457 -7.86 -15.52 -4.99
C CYS A 457 -8.12 -16.77 -4.14
N ILE A 458 -8.30 -16.58 -2.84
CA ILE A 458 -8.74 -17.60 -1.90
C ILE A 458 -10.22 -17.33 -1.62
N ASP A 459 -11.12 -18.21 -2.08
CA ASP A 459 -12.54 -18.12 -1.81
C ASP A 459 -12.91 -18.87 -0.52
N GLY A 460 -12.89 -18.15 0.60
CA GLY A 460 -13.31 -18.62 1.92
C GLY A 460 -14.78 -18.32 2.24
N THR A 461 -15.62 -18.10 1.23
CA THR A 461 -17.07 -17.95 1.44
C THR A 461 -17.73 -19.31 1.69
N ALA A 462 -18.86 -19.33 2.40
CA ALA A 462 -19.67 -20.54 2.52
C ALA A 462 -20.09 -21.02 1.12
N LYS A 463 -20.13 -22.33 0.92
CA LYS A 463 -20.42 -22.97 -0.38
C LYS A 463 -21.88 -23.32 -0.51
N PHE A 464 -22.45 -23.09 -1.69
CA PHE A 464 -23.73 -23.68 -2.12
C PHE A 464 -23.49 -25.12 -2.58
N GLU A 465 -24.55 -25.92 -2.66
CA GLU A 465 -24.46 -27.35 -3.07
C GLU A 465 -23.75 -27.52 -4.42
N GLU A 466 -24.00 -26.62 -5.37
CA GLU A 466 -23.38 -26.62 -6.70
C GLU A 466 -21.86 -26.31 -6.68
N GLU A 467 -21.33 -25.80 -5.58
CA GLU A 467 -19.91 -25.46 -5.41
C GLU A 467 -19.14 -26.52 -4.61
N ILE A 468 -19.82 -27.53 -4.05
CA ILE A 468 -19.20 -28.56 -3.22
C ILE A 468 -18.65 -29.67 -4.10
N ASP A 469 -17.37 -29.95 -4.00
CA ASP A 469 -16.76 -31.15 -4.58
C ASP A 469 -16.71 -32.25 -3.51
N GLU A 470 -17.61 -33.25 -3.66
CA GLU A 470 -17.76 -34.35 -2.68
C GLU A 470 -16.50 -35.23 -2.54
N MET A 471 -15.54 -35.13 -3.47
CA MET A 471 -14.31 -35.93 -3.42
C MET A 471 -13.34 -35.49 -2.35
N TYR A 472 -13.48 -34.26 -1.81
CA TYR A 472 -12.54 -33.69 -0.86
C TYR A 472 -13.12 -33.58 0.55
N ASP A 473 -12.46 -34.21 1.53
CA ASP A 473 -12.81 -34.07 2.94
C ASP A 473 -12.31 -32.72 3.49
N VAL A 474 -13.21 -31.94 4.08
CA VAL A 474 -12.92 -30.60 4.61
C VAL A 474 -12.58 -30.68 6.12
N ARG A 475 -12.62 -31.85 6.75
CA ARG A 475 -12.60 -32.00 8.21
C ARG A 475 -11.33 -32.73 8.69
N SER A 476 -10.38 -32.00 9.26
CA SER A 476 -9.44 -32.54 10.23
C SER A 476 -9.45 -31.65 11.47
N GLU A 477 -9.65 -32.25 12.64
CA GLU A 477 -9.74 -31.53 13.92
C GLU A 477 -8.47 -31.67 14.78
N MET A 478 -7.51 -32.52 14.37
CA MET A 478 -6.26 -32.76 15.13
C MET A 478 -5.04 -32.65 14.23
N TYR A 479 -4.08 -31.86 14.66
CA TYR A 479 -2.80 -31.65 13.99
C TYR A 479 -1.67 -32.10 14.90
N ASP A 480 -0.86 -33.06 14.46
CA ASP A 480 0.26 -33.62 15.25
C ASP A 480 1.63 -33.03 14.83
N VAL A 481 1.63 -32.09 13.87
CA VAL A 481 2.84 -31.42 13.43
C VAL A 481 3.34 -30.46 14.49
N SER A 482 4.63 -30.55 14.81
CA SER A 482 5.33 -29.63 15.71
C SER A 482 6.59 -29.04 15.06
N GLU A 483 7.05 -27.90 15.57
CA GLU A 483 8.32 -27.32 15.16
C GLU A 483 9.48 -28.26 15.35
N ILE A 484 9.55 -28.92 16.53
CA ILE A 484 10.62 -29.88 16.86
C ILE A 484 10.65 -31.07 15.88
N LEU A 485 9.47 -31.55 15.46
CA LEU A 485 9.39 -32.64 14.49
C LEU A 485 9.97 -32.23 13.14
N LEU A 486 9.62 -31.07 12.63
CA LEU A 486 10.06 -30.63 11.32
C LEU A 486 11.52 -30.18 11.31
N THR A 487 11.97 -29.41 12.30
CA THR A 487 13.38 -28.98 12.40
C THR A 487 14.32 -30.16 12.68
N GLY A 488 13.87 -31.18 13.44
CA GLY A 488 14.64 -32.38 13.69
C GLY A 488 14.76 -33.32 12.49
N LYS A 489 13.78 -33.29 11.57
CA LYS A 489 13.77 -34.15 10.36
C LYS A 489 14.43 -33.47 9.16
N PHE A 490 14.33 -32.13 9.02
CA PHE A 490 14.83 -31.37 7.89
C PHE A 490 15.80 -30.29 8.36
N SER A 491 17.08 -30.46 8.12
CA SER A 491 18.14 -29.51 8.55
C SER A 491 18.06 -28.14 7.89
N GLU A 492 17.44 -28.06 6.73
CA GLU A 492 17.18 -26.85 5.98
C GLU A 492 16.07 -25.97 6.57
N ILE A 493 15.22 -26.53 7.43
CA ILE A 493 14.18 -25.76 8.15
C ILE A 493 14.81 -25.08 9.36
N LYS A 494 14.67 -23.75 9.46
CA LYS A 494 15.26 -22.94 10.54
C LYS A 494 14.26 -22.61 11.65
N SER A 495 13.00 -22.34 11.29
CA SER A 495 11.91 -22.16 12.23
C SER A 495 10.57 -22.55 11.61
N VAL A 496 9.60 -22.91 12.44
CA VAL A 496 8.24 -23.28 12.01
C VAL A 496 7.22 -22.64 12.94
N ASN A 497 6.26 -21.93 12.37
CA ASN A 497 5.12 -21.45 13.13
C ASN A 497 3.96 -22.42 13.04
N VAL A 498 3.64 -23.06 14.14
CA VAL A 498 2.49 -23.95 14.31
C VAL A 498 1.40 -23.34 15.19
N SER A 499 1.56 -22.08 15.64
CA SER A 499 0.61 -21.43 16.54
C SER A 499 -0.78 -21.26 15.93
N LEU A 500 -0.86 -21.20 14.61
CA LEU A 500 -2.13 -21.12 13.86
C LEU A 500 -2.92 -22.44 13.98
N LEU A 501 -2.25 -23.59 13.99
CA LEU A 501 -2.89 -24.90 14.18
C LEU A 501 -3.53 -25.00 15.57
N GLN A 502 -2.85 -24.48 16.60
CA GLN A 502 -3.40 -24.42 17.97
C GLN A 502 -4.68 -23.58 18.05
N LYS A 503 -4.82 -22.64 17.13
CA LYS A 503 -6.01 -21.82 16.96
C LYS A 503 -7.01 -22.40 15.95
N GLN A 504 -6.87 -23.66 15.57
CA GLN A 504 -7.74 -24.30 14.56
C GLN A 504 -7.72 -23.64 13.17
N ILE A 505 -6.60 -23.03 12.82
CA ILE A 505 -6.35 -22.49 11.48
C ILE A 505 -5.33 -23.41 10.82
N PRO A 506 -5.71 -24.21 9.79
CA PRO A 506 -4.89 -25.27 9.20
C PRO A 506 -3.79 -24.72 8.28
N VAL A 507 -2.95 -23.85 8.82
CA VAL A 507 -1.85 -23.16 8.14
C VAL A 507 -0.60 -23.25 9.00
N ILE A 508 0.55 -23.56 8.38
CA ILE A 508 1.87 -23.40 8.98
C ILE A 508 2.75 -22.48 8.14
N ILE A 509 3.71 -21.83 8.79
CA ILE A 509 4.72 -21.03 8.13
C ILE A 509 6.07 -21.67 8.39
N ILE A 510 6.87 -21.90 7.34
CA ILE A 510 8.15 -22.56 7.41
C ILE A 510 9.24 -21.63 6.89
N SER A 511 10.23 -21.35 7.73
CA SER A 511 11.46 -20.67 7.34
C SER A 511 12.48 -21.70 6.84
N VAL A 512 12.96 -21.55 5.61
CA VAL A 512 13.74 -22.58 4.93
C VAL A 512 14.95 -22.03 4.18
N GLU A 513 16.09 -22.73 4.30
CA GLU A 513 17.30 -22.47 3.53
C GLU A 513 17.29 -23.28 2.23
N LYS A 514 17.08 -22.59 1.13
CA LYS A 514 17.00 -23.19 -0.20
C LYS A 514 18.39 -23.46 -0.76
N SER A 515 18.72 -24.70 -1.14
CA SER A 515 20.07 -25.10 -1.57
C SER A 515 20.16 -25.66 -2.98
N LYS A 516 19.04 -26.04 -3.61
CA LYS A 516 19.00 -26.64 -4.95
C LYS A 516 17.74 -26.25 -5.71
N LYS A 517 17.76 -26.44 -7.04
CA LYS A 517 16.57 -26.25 -7.88
C LYS A 517 15.44 -27.20 -7.45
N GLY A 518 14.21 -26.68 -7.38
CA GLY A 518 13.03 -27.46 -6.99
C GLY A 518 12.99 -27.86 -5.52
N HIS A 519 13.90 -27.37 -4.68
CA HIS A 519 14.03 -27.77 -3.28
C HIS A 519 12.72 -27.62 -2.50
N ILE A 520 12.06 -26.47 -2.62
CA ILE A 520 10.79 -26.22 -1.91
C ILE A 520 9.70 -27.17 -2.37
N THR A 521 9.65 -27.50 -3.65
CA THR A 521 8.66 -28.46 -4.21
C THR A 521 8.87 -29.87 -3.64
N GLU A 522 10.12 -30.33 -3.57
CA GLU A 522 10.46 -31.63 -2.98
C GLU A 522 10.13 -31.65 -1.48
N LEU A 523 10.53 -30.61 -0.76
CA LEU A 523 10.26 -30.47 0.67
C LEU A 523 8.76 -30.47 0.96
N HIS A 524 7.98 -29.66 0.18
CA HIS A 524 6.52 -29.61 0.31
C HIS A 524 5.87 -30.99 0.15
N LYS A 525 6.24 -31.70 -0.92
CA LYS A 525 5.78 -33.06 -1.15
C LYS A 525 6.09 -33.99 0.03
N THR A 526 7.34 -33.97 0.51
CA THR A 526 7.79 -34.83 1.60
C THR A 526 7.06 -34.52 2.91
N ILE A 527 6.82 -33.24 3.23
CA ILE A 527 6.03 -32.84 4.41
C ILE A 527 4.57 -33.32 4.27
N CYS A 528 3.96 -33.12 3.11
CA CYS A 528 2.57 -33.52 2.88
C CYS A 528 2.37 -35.06 2.87
N GLU A 529 3.42 -35.85 2.63
CA GLU A 529 3.40 -37.31 2.74
C GLU A 529 3.50 -37.81 4.20
N MET A 530 3.81 -36.91 5.15
CA MET A 530 3.85 -37.26 6.57
C MET A 530 2.43 -37.36 7.13
N LYS A 531 2.18 -38.41 7.92
CA LYS A 531 0.88 -38.60 8.58
C LYS A 531 0.51 -37.42 9.50
N GLU A 532 1.52 -36.86 10.17
CA GLU A 532 1.38 -35.75 11.10
C GLU A 532 0.94 -34.45 10.41
N ALA A 533 1.17 -34.32 9.10
CA ALA A 533 0.78 -33.15 8.29
C ALA A 533 -0.64 -33.30 7.67
N GLU A 534 -1.30 -34.43 7.88
CA GLU A 534 -2.67 -34.62 7.39
C GLU A 534 -3.61 -33.58 7.99
N GLY A 535 -4.41 -32.91 7.14
CA GLY A 535 -5.32 -31.84 7.55
C GLY A 535 -4.76 -30.42 7.41
N ILE A 536 -3.45 -30.23 7.19
CA ILE A 536 -2.89 -28.91 6.88
C ILE A 536 -3.35 -28.51 5.48
N LYS A 537 -4.07 -27.38 5.39
CA LYS A 537 -4.59 -26.88 4.11
C LYS A 537 -3.58 -26.00 3.35
N MET A 538 -2.68 -25.32 4.08
CA MET A 538 -1.73 -24.41 3.45
C MET A 538 -0.40 -24.36 4.19
N ILE A 539 0.71 -24.34 3.43
CA ILE A 539 2.06 -24.15 3.94
C ILE A 539 2.67 -22.94 3.23
N LEU A 540 3.03 -21.93 4.02
CA LEU A 540 3.71 -20.72 3.54
C LEU A 540 5.21 -20.88 3.78
N TYR A 541 6.02 -20.81 2.74
CA TYR A 541 7.48 -20.86 2.85
C TYR A 541 8.06 -19.45 2.79
N VAL A 542 8.93 -19.13 3.72
CA VAL A 542 9.74 -17.90 3.76
C VAL A 542 11.22 -18.24 3.81
N GLU A 543 12.08 -17.30 3.45
CA GLU A 543 13.53 -17.53 3.47
C GLU A 543 14.08 -17.70 4.90
N HIS A 544 15.20 -18.41 5.04
CA HIS A 544 15.81 -18.80 6.31
C HIS A 544 16.19 -17.63 7.23
N THR A 545 16.35 -16.42 6.70
CA THR A 545 16.64 -15.21 7.47
C THR A 545 15.41 -14.62 8.18
N VAL A 546 14.22 -15.16 7.91
CA VAL A 546 12.95 -14.74 8.49
C VAL A 546 12.55 -15.72 9.59
N ASP A 547 12.32 -15.23 10.80
CA ASP A 547 11.71 -16.05 11.85
C ASP A 547 10.22 -16.26 11.53
N ALA A 548 9.82 -17.52 11.32
CA ALA A 548 8.43 -17.90 11.03
C ALA A 548 7.46 -17.53 12.18
N ASN A 549 7.97 -17.38 13.42
CA ASN A 549 7.17 -17.01 14.59
C ASN A 549 6.90 -15.49 14.68
N ASP A 550 7.63 -14.68 13.92
CA ASP A 550 7.32 -13.26 13.73
C ASP A 550 6.31 -13.10 12.59
N LEU A 551 5.02 -13.27 12.91
CA LEU A 551 3.93 -13.27 11.91
C LEU A 551 3.91 -12.02 11.02
N GLY A 552 4.14 -10.83 11.58
CA GLY A 552 4.14 -9.59 10.80
C GLY A 552 5.26 -9.57 9.75
N ASN A 553 6.49 -9.90 10.17
CA ASN A 553 7.63 -10.00 9.26
C ASN A 553 7.44 -11.11 8.22
N ALA A 554 7.02 -12.29 8.65
CA ALA A 554 6.81 -13.43 7.76
C ALA A 554 5.75 -13.14 6.70
N LEU A 555 4.62 -12.53 7.08
CA LEU A 555 3.55 -12.17 6.15
C LEU A 555 3.99 -11.06 5.19
N TRP A 556 4.68 -10.01 5.68
CA TRP A 556 5.20 -8.95 4.82
C TRP A 556 6.18 -9.50 3.78
N ARG A 557 7.15 -10.35 4.20
CA ARG A 557 8.10 -10.99 3.28
C ARG A 557 7.40 -11.89 2.28
N PHE A 558 6.49 -12.73 2.75
CA PHE A 558 5.70 -13.63 1.93
C PHE A 558 4.89 -12.89 0.85
N CYS A 559 4.14 -11.86 1.23
CA CYS A 559 3.32 -11.09 0.30
C CYS A 559 4.15 -10.38 -0.78
N ASN A 560 5.35 -9.91 -0.45
CA ASN A 560 6.22 -9.24 -1.42
C ASN A 560 6.96 -10.22 -2.33
N ASN A 561 7.37 -11.39 -1.83
CA ASN A 561 8.24 -12.32 -2.55
C ASN A 561 7.49 -13.33 -3.42
N LEU A 562 6.20 -13.54 -3.19
CA LEU A 562 5.39 -14.53 -3.90
C LEU A 562 4.92 -14.00 -5.26
N ASP A 563 5.17 -14.76 -6.33
CA ASP A 563 4.35 -14.72 -7.56
C ASP A 563 3.37 -15.92 -7.52
N PRO A 564 2.09 -15.69 -7.19
CA PRO A 564 1.18 -16.82 -6.89
C PRO A 564 1.06 -17.85 -8.00
N LYS A 565 1.19 -17.43 -9.27
CA LYS A 565 1.05 -18.35 -10.41
C LYS A 565 2.30 -19.19 -10.65
N ARG A 566 3.49 -18.67 -10.34
CA ARG A 566 4.75 -19.39 -10.48
C ARG A 566 5.05 -20.27 -9.27
N ASP A 567 4.73 -19.79 -8.08
CA ASP A 567 5.27 -20.27 -6.81
C ASP A 567 4.29 -21.16 -6.02
N ASN A 568 3.26 -21.67 -6.68
CA ASN A 568 2.29 -22.57 -6.04
C ASN A 568 2.61 -24.05 -6.29
N MET A 569 2.27 -24.88 -5.31
CA MET A 569 2.48 -26.32 -5.30
C MET A 569 1.27 -26.99 -4.64
N LEU A 570 0.40 -27.61 -5.45
CA LEU A 570 -0.75 -28.32 -4.92
C LEU A 570 -0.42 -29.82 -4.75
N TYR A 571 -0.42 -30.29 -3.49
CA TYR A 571 -0.35 -31.71 -3.17
C TYR A 571 -1.76 -32.29 -2.99
N LYS A 572 -1.99 -33.49 -3.54
CA LYS A 572 -3.26 -34.23 -3.40
C LYS A 572 -2.94 -35.70 -3.08
N ALA A 573 -3.57 -36.24 -2.06
CA ALA A 573 -3.47 -37.65 -1.69
C ALA A 573 -4.80 -38.18 -1.18
N GLN A 574 -4.96 -39.52 -1.19
CA GLN A 574 -6.08 -40.16 -0.53
C GLN A 574 -5.94 -39.98 0.98
N SER A 575 -7.02 -39.60 1.67
CA SER A 575 -7.03 -39.52 3.13
C SER A 575 -6.86 -40.91 3.74
N SER A 576 -5.99 -41.02 4.75
CA SER A 576 -5.80 -42.29 5.50
C SER A 576 -7.01 -42.65 6.35
N ASN A 577 -7.92 -41.71 6.60
CA ASN A 577 -9.14 -41.92 7.39
C ASN A 577 -10.32 -42.29 6.51
N ASN A 578 -10.42 -43.58 6.17
CA ASN A 578 -11.65 -44.20 5.59
C ASN A 578 -12.79 -44.22 6.62
N ARG A 579 -13.27 -43.09 7.12
CA ARG A 579 -14.52 -43.00 7.87
C ARG A 579 -15.65 -42.80 6.86
N ALA A 580 -16.35 -43.87 6.57
CA ALA A 580 -17.61 -43.83 5.87
C ALA A 580 -18.57 -42.80 6.51
N LEU A 581 -18.92 -41.78 5.78
CA LEU A 581 -20.01 -40.86 6.16
C LEU A 581 -21.30 -41.67 6.14
N THR A 582 -21.78 -42.09 7.30
CA THR A 582 -23.13 -42.55 7.45
C THR A 582 -24.09 -41.36 7.45
N THR A 583 -24.45 -40.88 6.29
CA THR A 583 -25.67 -40.11 6.11
C THR A 583 -26.75 -41.11 5.63
N SER A 584 -27.70 -41.39 6.52
CA SER A 584 -28.94 -42.05 6.18
C SER A 584 -29.66 -41.25 5.11
N HIS A 585 -29.96 -41.96 4.00
CA HIS A 585 -30.72 -41.55 2.82
C HIS A 585 -29.91 -41.01 1.62
N ILE A 586 -29.20 -41.93 0.94
CA ILE A 586 -29.22 -42.08 -0.53
C ILE A 586 -28.33 -43.29 -0.85
N GLN A 587 -28.94 -44.37 -1.35
CA GLN A 587 -28.24 -45.53 -1.91
C GLN A 587 -27.76 -45.19 -3.33
N HIS A 588 -26.53 -44.74 -3.47
CA HIS A 588 -25.73 -44.99 -4.66
C HIS A 588 -24.30 -45.32 -4.20
N GLN A 589 -23.93 -46.59 -4.41
CA GLN A 589 -22.58 -47.10 -4.19
C GLN A 589 -21.63 -46.48 -5.23
N THR A 590 -21.01 -45.34 -4.87
CA THR A 590 -19.74 -44.91 -5.43
C THR A 590 -18.73 -44.98 -4.28
N SER A 591 -17.60 -45.62 -4.52
CA SER A 591 -16.49 -45.73 -3.55
C SER A 591 -16.10 -44.35 -3.05
N ASN A 592 -16.47 -43.99 -1.82
CA ASN A 592 -16.14 -42.72 -1.18
C ASN A 592 -14.64 -42.69 -0.87
N ILE A 593 -13.81 -42.35 -1.84
CA ILE A 593 -12.39 -42.07 -1.64
C ILE A 593 -12.29 -40.59 -1.32
N ASN A 594 -12.07 -40.24 -0.05
CA ASN A 594 -11.83 -38.89 0.37
C ASN A 594 -10.38 -38.47 0.02
N TYR A 595 -10.20 -37.33 -0.58
CA TYR A 595 -8.88 -36.75 -0.88
C TYR A 595 -8.54 -35.64 0.11
N PHE A 596 -7.29 -35.59 0.49
CA PHE A 596 -6.66 -34.50 1.20
C PHE A 596 -5.90 -33.60 0.21
N ALA A 597 -6.01 -32.30 0.37
CA ALA A 597 -5.28 -31.34 -0.45
C ALA A 597 -4.55 -30.32 0.41
N CYS A 598 -3.29 -30.05 0.08
CA CYS A 598 -2.47 -29.04 0.73
C CYS A 598 -1.82 -28.14 -0.32
N MET A 599 -1.98 -26.81 -0.17
CA MET A 599 -1.36 -25.81 -1.02
C MET A 599 -0.04 -25.33 -0.40
N GLY A 600 1.09 -25.55 -1.06
CA GLY A 600 2.35 -24.92 -0.77
C GLY A 600 2.51 -23.62 -1.56
N LEU A 601 3.00 -22.57 -0.92
CA LEU A 601 3.27 -21.28 -1.53
C LEU A 601 4.69 -20.83 -1.21
N ASP A 602 5.56 -20.75 -2.21
CA ASP A 602 6.98 -20.42 -2.08
C ASP A 602 7.24 -18.90 -2.11
N GLY A 603 7.14 -18.24 -0.93
CA GLY A 603 7.52 -16.85 -0.69
C GLY A 603 9.01 -16.63 -0.39
N THR A 604 9.90 -17.58 -0.73
CA THR A 604 11.34 -17.37 -0.58
C THR A 604 11.88 -16.45 -1.68
N ARG A 605 13.02 -15.82 -1.42
CA ARG A 605 13.76 -15.04 -2.42
C ARG A 605 14.08 -15.90 -3.66
N LYS A 606 13.99 -15.30 -4.85
CA LYS A 606 14.32 -15.98 -6.11
C LYS A 606 15.70 -15.53 -6.63
N THR A 607 16.46 -16.49 -7.16
CA THR A 607 17.80 -16.28 -7.71
C THR A 607 17.92 -16.81 -9.13
N LYS A 608 18.94 -16.37 -9.86
CA LYS A 608 19.25 -16.90 -11.20
C LYS A 608 19.60 -18.38 -11.15
N GLU A 609 20.36 -18.76 -10.13
CA GLU A 609 20.93 -20.11 -10.01
C GLU A 609 19.86 -21.14 -9.63
N LEU A 610 19.06 -20.87 -8.59
CA LEU A 610 18.12 -21.84 -8.04
C LEU A 610 16.73 -21.78 -8.67
N ASP A 611 16.33 -20.62 -9.17
CA ASP A 611 14.95 -20.39 -9.64
C ASP A 611 14.88 -20.00 -11.11
N ASN A 612 16.03 -19.87 -11.80
CA ASN A 612 16.12 -19.31 -13.16
C ASN A 612 15.45 -17.92 -13.26
N PHE A 613 15.49 -17.13 -12.19
CA PHE A 613 14.88 -15.80 -12.11
C PHE A 613 15.83 -14.75 -12.68
N GLN A 614 15.44 -14.07 -13.76
CA GLN A 614 16.36 -13.23 -14.54
C GLN A 614 16.45 -11.77 -14.10
N ARG A 615 15.43 -11.25 -13.41
CA ARG A 615 15.44 -9.87 -12.91
C ARG A 615 16.34 -9.76 -11.68
N ASP A 616 16.91 -8.57 -11.48
CA ASP A 616 17.57 -8.27 -10.22
C ASP A 616 16.56 -8.28 -9.09
N TRP A 617 16.96 -8.87 -7.95
CA TRP A 617 16.15 -8.89 -6.74
C TRP A 617 16.59 -7.78 -5.81
N PRO A 618 15.73 -6.86 -5.39
CA PRO A 618 16.13 -5.77 -4.50
C PRO A 618 16.43 -6.28 -3.09
N ASN A 619 17.24 -5.52 -2.38
CA ASN A 619 17.44 -5.72 -0.94
C ASN A 619 16.36 -5.00 -0.14
N ILE A 620 16.16 -5.44 1.10
CA ILE A 620 15.29 -4.75 2.05
C ILE A 620 15.94 -3.46 2.54
N ILE A 621 15.12 -2.58 3.07
CA ILE A 621 15.52 -1.25 3.55
C ILE A 621 15.89 -1.34 5.03
N VAL A 622 17.12 -0.94 5.36
CA VAL A 622 17.58 -0.82 6.75
C VAL A 622 18.49 0.39 6.89
N ALA A 623 18.47 1.03 8.05
CA ALA A 623 19.40 2.10 8.40
C ALA A 623 20.82 1.55 8.63
N ASP A 624 21.84 2.37 8.37
CA ASP A 624 23.23 1.99 8.66
C ASP A 624 23.59 2.18 10.14
N GLU A 625 24.62 1.45 10.59
CA GLU A 625 25.06 1.47 11.99
C GLU A 625 25.50 2.85 12.46
N LYS A 626 26.14 3.63 11.58
CA LYS A 626 26.63 4.97 11.93
C LYS A 626 25.47 5.89 12.26
N THR A 627 24.41 5.87 11.43
CA THR A 627 23.20 6.65 11.65
C THR A 627 22.45 6.19 12.90
N ILE A 628 22.27 4.87 13.09
CA ILE A 628 21.65 4.33 14.30
C ILE A 628 22.37 4.82 15.55
N LYS A 629 23.70 4.64 15.61
CA LYS A 629 24.52 5.06 16.74
C LYS A 629 24.45 6.57 16.99
N ALA A 630 24.51 7.39 15.95
CA ALA A 630 24.41 8.84 16.07
C ALA A 630 23.07 9.28 16.70
N ILE A 631 21.99 8.59 16.35
CA ILE A 631 20.66 8.86 16.94
C ILE A 631 20.55 8.31 18.35
N ASP A 632 21.12 7.15 18.65
CA ASP A 632 21.19 6.63 20.03
C ASP A 632 21.88 7.60 20.98
N GLU A 633 23.00 8.18 20.57
CA GLU A 633 23.80 9.12 21.37
C GLU A 633 23.09 10.46 21.60
N LYS A 634 22.22 10.91 20.69
CA LYS A 634 21.48 12.18 20.81
C LYS A 634 20.03 12.03 21.27
N TRP A 635 19.53 10.79 21.52
CA TRP A 635 18.11 10.53 21.78
C TRP A 635 17.50 11.37 22.91
N ASP A 636 18.20 11.49 24.03
CA ASP A 636 17.72 12.25 25.19
C ASP A 636 17.56 13.76 24.90
N GLN A 637 18.28 14.29 23.90
CA GLN A 637 18.22 15.69 23.50
C GLN A 637 17.06 15.98 22.52
N LEU A 638 16.43 14.93 21.96
CA LEU A 638 15.37 15.06 20.96
C LEU A 638 14.00 15.38 21.59
N GLY A 639 13.85 15.18 22.88
CA GLY A 639 12.56 15.40 23.58
C GLY A 639 11.46 14.37 23.22
N LEU A 640 11.86 13.19 22.74
CA LEU A 640 10.95 12.13 22.29
C LEU A 640 10.53 11.15 23.40
N GLY A 641 10.99 11.36 24.64
CA GLY A 641 10.68 10.54 25.78
C GLY A 641 11.53 9.26 25.87
N LYS A 642 10.91 8.16 26.29
CA LYS A 642 11.64 6.89 26.47
C LYS A 642 12.38 6.49 25.21
N PHE A 643 13.60 5.99 25.36
CA PHE A 643 14.41 5.47 24.26
C PHE A 643 13.67 4.37 23.46
N ILE A 644 13.68 4.50 22.15
CA ILE A 644 13.14 3.54 21.18
C ILE A 644 14.30 3.05 20.33
N PRO A 645 14.65 1.75 20.37
CA PRO A 645 15.72 1.21 19.55
C PRO A 645 15.34 1.27 18.06
N SER A 646 16.34 1.32 17.19
CA SER A 646 16.12 1.31 15.75
C SER A 646 15.37 0.05 15.31
N PRO A 647 14.26 0.17 14.57
CA PRO A 647 13.58 -0.97 13.97
C PRO A 647 14.48 -1.75 13.00
N SER A 648 15.42 -1.08 12.36
CA SER A 648 16.36 -1.68 11.41
C SER A 648 17.25 -2.77 12.02
N LEU A 649 17.50 -2.76 13.34
CA LEU A 649 18.29 -3.79 14.03
C LEU A 649 17.68 -5.19 13.88
N LYS A 650 16.35 -5.29 13.83
CA LYS A 650 15.62 -6.53 13.64
C LYS A 650 15.82 -7.13 12.24
N PHE A 651 16.05 -6.29 11.24
CA PHE A 651 16.06 -6.67 9.83
C PHE A 651 17.46 -6.77 9.22
N LYS A 652 18.50 -6.31 9.93
CA LYS A 652 19.85 -6.21 9.41
C LYS A 652 20.38 -7.56 8.89
N GLU A 653 20.17 -8.64 9.65
CA GLU A 653 20.63 -9.99 9.28
C GLU A 653 19.82 -10.61 8.13
N GLN A 654 18.72 -9.98 7.72
CA GLN A 654 17.89 -10.43 6.60
C GLN A 654 18.34 -9.85 5.25
N MET A 655 19.37 -9.00 5.23
CA MET A 655 19.95 -8.47 4.01
C MET A 655 20.86 -9.48 3.31
N TYR A 656 20.86 -9.43 1.99
CA TYR A 656 21.77 -10.22 1.14
C TYR A 656 22.80 -9.30 0.48
N GLY A 657 23.85 -8.98 1.21
CA GLY A 657 24.91 -8.05 0.77
C GLY A 657 24.64 -6.60 1.08
N GLU A 658 25.55 -5.74 0.66
CA GLU A 658 25.65 -4.34 1.06
C GLU A 658 25.04 -3.32 0.06
N SER A 659 24.48 -3.80 -1.06
CA SER A 659 23.92 -2.92 -2.10
C SER A 659 22.39 -2.91 -2.10
N ALA A 660 21.77 -2.01 -2.88
CA ALA A 660 20.32 -2.01 -3.09
C ALA A 660 19.84 -3.28 -3.85
N VAL A 661 20.74 -3.92 -4.60
CA VAL A 661 20.51 -5.20 -5.26
C VAL A 661 21.03 -6.32 -4.36
N SER A 662 20.21 -7.32 -4.10
CA SER A 662 20.57 -8.51 -3.32
C SER A 662 21.63 -9.35 -4.04
N LEU A 663 22.59 -9.90 -3.30
CA LEU A 663 23.55 -10.86 -3.83
C LEU A 663 22.82 -12.06 -4.45
N GLN A 664 23.26 -12.51 -5.63
CA GLN A 664 22.66 -13.66 -6.32
C GLN A 664 23.16 -15.02 -5.78
N LYS A 665 24.28 -15.00 -5.06
CA LYS A 665 24.81 -16.19 -4.37
C LYS A 665 24.18 -16.28 -2.97
N ILE A 666 23.86 -17.51 -2.58
CA ILE A 666 23.40 -17.85 -1.23
C ILE A 666 24.61 -18.03 -0.33
#